data_7fd6bfeeee399d5bb1db55c7f3d579c0
#
_entry.id   7fd6bfeeee399d5bb1db55c7f3d579c0
#
_cell.length_a   1.000
_cell.length_b   1.000
_cell.length_c   1.000
_cell.angle_alpha   90.00
_cell.angle_beta   90.00
_cell.angle_gamma   90.00
#
_symmetry.space_group_name_H-M   'P 1'
#
loop_
_entity.id
_entity.type
_entity.pdbx_description
1 polymer ?
#
loop_
_entity_poly.entity_id
_entity_poly.type
_entity_poly.pdbx_seq_one_letter_code
_entity_poly.pdbx_strand_id
1 'polypeptide(L)'
;MRIDRRYFLLNTFFAFLNIVSTQQRGKCGIENFQCQSGECIRSQLLCDGEANCKDQSDETQSECSKPQLVCSPYAFRCNYGACIDGDLICNGIRNCIDNSDETLAICSSNLNNTTNSMECSTNQFKCDNGQCIDSIQLCDGNVDCRDRSDETSSVCGSLNCDPFLFRCNYGACIDGDLKCNGVINCVDGSDEDIKLCSSTSMTTSTTTSIPFIPPSRGTTSTLPPWNPQQSNRCLVPPQPANGERKLHKSLCQTQENCDVREGVELSTGAYLIYTCNSGYEINGSPDVFCGPEGKWLNIPICSEIRCKSLASASTNARCTYNGQWAVCESPVLPGTVATLNCRNSYREDAIFLSRQRNEVVCNERGQWEPEPLRCIPVCGVVTPNTKPLIVHGNPANISLFPWHATIYETSSPDGPKEFICGATIIKENFLITAAHCVFDESNNKVNDPKRYYIATGNIFRDYDYAAHDPRFVKKAKVKSIYVNCNYLGLEGNYAWDIALLEIDVPFVFSALLLPACLDQSYIESGEGVVAGFGRTALGSSSFILQSVTLPYVPLNQCKSAGNTIQSEKFITIDKFCAGYLNGTSVCDGDSGGGLVFKTGNLWFLRGIVSIGLGQKLTGGIRKCDSHSYSLYTRISSHISWIQDIIFKLETSKTIPPCSSSYTFR
;
A
#
# COMPACT_ATOMS: atom_id res chain seq x y z
N MET A 1 -60.82 -45.01 25.02
CA MET A 1 -60.28 -44.29 23.85
C MET A 1 -59.75 -42.93 24.33
N ARG A 2 -58.46 -42.87 24.75
CA ARG A 2 -57.80 -41.65 25.21
C ARG A 2 -57.08 -41.04 23.99
N ILE A 3 -57.58 -39.94 23.50
CA ILE A 3 -56.94 -39.17 22.44
C ILE A 3 -56.05 -38.16 23.13
N ASP A 4 -54.78 -38.22 22.77
CA ASP A 4 -53.66 -37.58 23.41
C ASP A 4 -53.69 -36.05 23.14
N ARG A 5 -53.80 -35.24 24.19
CA ARG A 5 -53.89 -33.81 24.19
C ARG A 5 -52.52 -33.12 23.81
N ARG A 6 -51.47 -33.88 23.50
CA ARG A 6 -50.18 -33.37 23.20
C ARG A 6 -49.94 -33.00 21.72
N TYR A 7 -50.78 -33.53 20.82
CA TYR A 7 -50.65 -33.21 19.38
C TYR A 7 -51.34 -31.91 18.95
N PHE A 8 -52.22 -31.35 19.76
CA PHE A 8 -52.94 -30.12 19.42
C PHE A 8 -52.17 -28.84 19.79
N LEU A 9 -51.22 -28.90 20.73
CA LEU A 9 -50.40 -27.74 21.12
C LEU A 9 -49.15 -27.55 20.24
N LEU A 10 -48.66 -28.62 19.59
CA LEU A 10 -47.54 -28.48 18.65
C LEU A 10 -47.95 -27.91 17.28
N ASN A 11 -49.16 -28.22 16.82
CA ASN A 11 -49.66 -27.70 15.54
C ASN A 11 -50.10 -26.23 15.61
N THR A 12 -50.48 -25.72 16.77
CA THR A 12 -50.80 -24.30 16.96
C THR A 12 -49.53 -23.45 17.12
N PHE A 13 -48.42 -24.01 17.64
CA PHE A 13 -47.13 -23.29 17.71
C PHE A 13 -46.43 -23.20 16.34
N PHE A 14 -46.55 -24.22 15.49
CA PHE A 14 -46.06 -24.17 14.11
C PHE A 14 -46.91 -23.27 13.20
N ALA A 15 -48.20 -23.12 13.47
CA ALA A 15 -49.07 -22.20 12.74
C ALA A 15 -48.82 -20.74 13.13
N PHE A 16 -48.42 -20.44 14.38
CA PHE A 16 -48.05 -19.08 14.80
C PHE A 16 -46.65 -18.67 14.35
N LEU A 17 -45.69 -19.60 14.20
CA LEU A 17 -44.36 -19.32 13.64
C LEU A 17 -44.39 -19.12 12.12
N ASN A 18 -45.41 -19.64 11.42
CA ASN A 18 -45.62 -19.39 9.99
C ASN A 18 -46.42 -18.12 9.69
N ILE A 19 -47.05 -17.47 10.67
CA ILE A 19 -47.84 -16.23 10.48
C ILE A 19 -46.96 -14.98 10.72
N VAL A 20 -45.80 -15.09 11.37
CA VAL A 20 -44.86 -13.98 11.56
C VAL A 20 -43.82 -13.91 10.41
N SER A 21 -43.78 -14.90 9.50
CA SER A 21 -42.85 -14.96 8.36
C SER A 21 -43.51 -14.71 7.00
N THR A 22 -44.73 -14.21 6.92
CA THR A 22 -45.38 -13.81 5.67
C THR A 22 -45.57 -12.31 5.58
N GLN A 23 -44.51 -11.53 5.83
CA GLN A 23 -44.38 -10.21 5.21
C GLN A 23 -43.81 -10.41 3.80
N GLN A 24 -44.72 -10.34 2.84
CA GLN A 24 -44.56 -10.06 1.42
C GLN A 24 -43.20 -10.44 0.83
N ARG A 25 -43.05 -11.70 0.43
CA ARG A 25 -42.17 -12.04 -0.69
C ARG A 25 -42.79 -11.41 -1.92
N GLY A 26 -42.34 -10.21 -2.31
CA GLY A 26 -42.62 -9.65 -3.62
C GLY A 26 -42.21 -10.68 -4.69
N LYS A 27 -42.86 -10.65 -5.84
CA LYS A 27 -42.57 -11.52 -7.00
C LYS A 27 -41.11 -11.50 -7.46
N CYS A 28 -40.28 -10.53 -6.97
CA CYS A 28 -38.96 -10.21 -7.48
C CYS A 28 -37.78 -10.80 -6.70
N GLY A 29 -37.98 -11.51 -5.58
CA GLY A 29 -36.88 -12.04 -4.76
C GLY A 29 -36.24 -10.99 -3.82
N ILE A 30 -35.29 -11.42 -2.97
CA ILE A 30 -34.79 -10.64 -1.82
C ILE A 30 -33.88 -9.48 -2.25
N GLU A 31 -33.24 -9.54 -3.42
CA GLU A 31 -32.27 -8.55 -3.91
C GLU A 31 -32.82 -7.63 -5.00
N ASN A 32 -34.11 -7.67 -5.26
CA ASN A 32 -34.74 -6.90 -6.32
C ASN A 32 -35.90 -6.06 -5.80
N PHE A 33 -36.07 -4.87 -6.38
CA PHE A 33 -37.20 -3.99 -6.19
C PHE A 33 -38.27 -4.33 -7.24
N GLN A 34 -39.56 -4.32 -6.87
CA GLN A 34 -40.67 -4.51 -7.80
C GLN A 34 -41.26 -3.15 -8.16
N CYS A 35 -41.13 -2.78 -9.44
CA CYS A 35 -41.77 -1.61 -10.01
C CYS A 35 -43.32 -1.72 -9.92
N GLN A 36 -44.02 -0.61 -9.93
CA GLN A 36 -45.48 -0.61 -9.94
C GLN A 36 -46.05 -1.23 -11.25
N SER A 37 -45.28 -1.15 -12.35
CA SER A 37 -45.57 -1.86 -13.61
C SER A 37 -45.47 -3.39 -13.48
N GLY A 38 -44.91 -3.91 -12.40
CA GLY A 38 -44.77 -5.34 -12.11
C GLY A 38 -43.43 -5.96 -12.54
N GLU A 39 -42.55 -5.22 -13.18
CA GLU A 39 -41.18 -5.65 -13.50
C GLU A 39 -40.28 -5.55 -12.28
N CYS A 40 -39.15 -6.28 -12.32
CA CYS A 40 -38.19 -6.32 -11.23
C CYS A 40 -36.87 -5.67 -11.66
N ILE A 41 -36.38 -4.74 -10.88
CA ILE A 41 -35.04 -4.15 -11.02
C ILE A 41 -34.18 -4.54 -9.82
N ARG A 42 -32.86 -4.43 -9.94
CA ARG A 42 -31.96 -4.66 -8.79
C ARG A 42 -32.18 -3.58 -7.74
N SER A 43 -32.15 -3.95 -6.45
CA SER A 43 -32.31 -2.99 -5.36
C SER A 43 -31.29 -1.85 -5.35
N GLN A 44 -30.16 -2.03 -6.03
CA GLN A 44 -29.12 -1.00 -6.22
C GLN A 44 -29.51 0.10 -7.21
N LEU A 45 -30.51 -0.15 -8.04
CA LEU A 45 -31.07 0.77 -9.03
C LEU A 45 -32.31 1.50 -8.50
N LEU A 46 -32.62 1.34 -7.23
CA LEU A 46 -33.71 2.04 -6.56
C LEU A 46 -33.17 3.36 -6.02
N CYS A 47 -33.69 4.46 -6.51
CA CYS A 47 -33.28 5.81 -6.09
C CYS A 47 -31.81 6.14 -6.39
N ASP A 48 -31.34 5.78 -7.58
CA ASP A 48 -29.99 6.07 -8.08
C ASP A 48 -29.91 7.30 -9.01
N GLY A 49 -31.05 7.98 -9.21
CA GLY A 49 -31.16 9.16 -10.06
C GLY A 49 -31.61 8.87 -11.47
N GLU A 50 -31.62 7.59 -11.90
CA GLU A 50 -32.04 7.15 -13.21
C GLU A 50 -33.36 6.36 -13.14
N ALA A 51 -34.29 6.62 -14.06
CA ALA A 51 -35.55 5.88 -14.15
C ALA A 51 -35.28 4.49 -14.74
N ASN A 52 -35.13 3.48 -13.92
CA ASN A 52 -34.86 2.09 -14.30
C ASN A 52 -36.16 1.29 -14.48
N CYS A 53 -37.23 1.65 -13.76
CA CYS A 53 -38.58 1.12 -13.99
C CYS A 53 -39.25 1.84 -15.20
N LYS A 54 -39.97 1.11 -16.02
CA LYS A 54 -40.71 1.69 -17.14
C LYS A 54 -41.75 2.74 -16.74
N ASP A 55 -42.28 2.62 -15.54
CA ASP A 55 -43.23 3.53 -14.91
C ASP A 55 -42.58 4.55 -13.98
N GLN A 56 -41.25 4.59 -13.92
CA GLN A 56 -40.42 5.47 -13.07
C GLN A 56 -40.73 5.37 -11.56
N SER A 57 -41.31 4.24 -11.14
CA SER A 57 -41.72 4.04 -9.76
C SER A 57 -40.53 3.85 -8.79
N ASP A 58 -39.34 3.57 -9.31
CA ASP A 58 -38.07 3.48 -8.60
C ASP A 58 -37.52 4.86 -8.16
N GLU A 59 -37.88 5.93 -8.85
CA GLU A 59 -37.38 7.28 -8.60
C GLU A 59 -38.46 8.23 -8.07
N THR A 60 -39.39 7.69 -7.29
CA THR A 60 -40.45 8.52 -6.71
C THR A 60 -40.07 9.03 -5.33
N GLN A 61 -40.57 10.21 -4.96
CA GLN A 61 -40.34 10.79 -3.62
C GLN A 61 -40.83 9.84 -2.51
N SER A 62 -41.93 9.09 -2.72
CA SER A 62 -42.47 8.14 -1.74
C SER A 62 -41.53 6.96 -1.49
N GLU A 63 -40.75 6.54 -2.47
CA GLU A 63 -39.76 5.46 -2.33
C GLU A 63 -38.43 6.01 -1.80
N CYS A 64 -37.94 7.12 -2.35
CA CYS A 64 -36.61 7.66 -2.10
C CYS A 64 -36.48 8.45 -0.78
N SER A 65 -37.61 8.92 -0.21
CA SER A 65 -37.61 9.57 1.11
C SER A 65 -37.70 8.61 2.30
N LYS A 66 -37.68 7.31 2.08
CA LYS A 66 -37.78 6.33 3.17
C LYS A 66 -36.56 6.42 4.11
N PRO A 67 -36.76 6.33 5.45
CA PRO A 67 -35.67 6.47 6.43
C PRO A 67 -34.56 5.42 6.32
N GLN A 68 -34.83 4.30 5.64
CA GLN A 68 -33.87 3.22 5.41
C GLN A 68 -32.88 3.53 4.28
N LEU A 69 -33.20 4.49 3.40
CA LEU A 69 -32.31 4.92 2.33
C LEU A 69 -31.37 6.02 2.85
N VAL A 70 -30.18 5.63 3.22
CA VAL A 70 -29.11 6.53 3.65
C VAL A 70 -28.13 6.68 2.52
N CYS A 71 -27.98 7.89 1.97
CA CYS A 71 -26.97 8.17 0.95
C CYS A 71 -25.56 7.99 1.53
N SER A 72 -24.64 7.50 0.71
CA SER A 72 -23.22 7.50 1.01
C SER A 72 -22.74 8.92 1.38
N PRO A 73 -21.75 9.09 2.28
CA PRO A 73 -21.18 10.40 2.60
C PRO A 73 -20.63 11.18 1.41
N TYR A 74 -20.39 10.52 0.30
CA TYR A 74 -19.89 11.11 -0.94
C TYR A 74 -20.96 11.25 -2.02
N ALA A 75 -22.18 10.81 -1.74
CA ALA A 75 -23.30 10.95 -2.64
C ALA A 75 -24.08 12.25 -2.37
N PHE A 76 -24.50 12.89 -3.42
CA PHE A 76 -25.45 14.00 -3.35
C PHE A 76 -26.86 13.44 -3.22
N ARG A 77 -27.65 14.04 -2.34
CA ARG A 77 -29.04 13.69 -2.18
C ARG A 77 -29.94 14.67 -2.94
N CYS A 78 -30.59 14.18 -3.98
CA CYS A 78 -31.60 14.93 -4.72
C CYS A 78 -32.75 15.39 -3.78
N ASN A 79 -33.45 16.47 -4.10
CA ASN A 79 -34.54 16.98 -3.24
C ASN A 79 -35.69 15.99 -3.04
N TYR A 80 -35.91 15.07 -3.97
CA TYR A 80 -36.89 13.98 -3.82
C TYR A 80 -36.35 12.77 -3.06
N GLY A 81 -35.06 12.73 -2.71
CA GLY A 81 -34.46 11.77 -1.79
C GLY A 81 -33.53 10.73 -2.42
N ALA A 82 -33.40 10.65 -3.75
CA ALA A 82 -32.44 9.76 -4.43
C ALA A 82 -30.99 10.15 -4.14
N CYS A 83 -30.08 9.18 -4.28
CA CYS A 83 -28.65 9.36 -4.04
C CYS A 83 -27.89 9.21 -5.36
N ILE A 84 -27.31 10.29 -5.88
CA ILE A 84 -26.42 10.29 -7.03
C ILE A 84 -24.97 10.49 -6.57
N ASP A 85 -24.01 10.18 -7.44
CA ASP A 85 -22.60 10.46 -7.13
C ASP A 85 -22.39 11.97 -6.92
N GLY A 86 -21.68 12.33 -5.84
CA GLY A 86 -21.40 13.74 -5.50
C GLY A 86 -20.63 14.49 -6.58
N ASP A 87 -19.89 13.81 -7.44
CA ASP A 87 -19.17 14.41 -8.56
C ASP A 87 -20.09 14.80 -9.75
N LEU A 88 -21.37 14.41 -9.71
CA LEU A 88 -22.36 14.74 -10.72
C LEU A 88 -23.08 16.07 -10.49
N ILE A 89 -22.79 16.75 -9.37
CA ILE A 89 -23.34 18.07 -9.05
C ILE A 89 -22.74 19.13 -9.98
N CYS A 90 -23.58 19.97 -10.54
CA CYS A 90 -23.14 21.10 -11.39
C CYS A 90 -22.29 20.68 -12.61
N ASN A 91 -22.53 19.50 -13.16
CA ASN A 91 -21.80 18.99 -14.33
C ASN A 91 -22.42 19.43 -15.67
N GLY A 92 -23.52 20.17 -15.66
CA GLY A 92 -24.28 20.60 -16.82
C GLY A 92 -25.22 19.51 -17.39
N ILE A 93 -25.32 18.36 -16.70
CA ILE A 93 -26.18 17.23 -17.07
C ILE A 93 -27.14 16.98 -15.91
N ARG A 94 -28.42 16.91 -16.19
CA ARG A 94 -29.43 16.58 -15.20
C ARG A 94 -29.32 15.13 -14.78
N ASN A 95 -28.76 14.86 -13.59
CA ASN A 95 -28.61 13.54 -13.00
C ASN A 95 -29.70 13.24 -11.95
N CYS A 96 -30.20 14.25 -11.23
CA CYS A 96 -31.43 14.14 -10.46
C CYS A 96 -32.65 14.35 -11.34
N ILE A 97 -33.69 13.52 -11.22
CA ILE A 97 -34.92 13.68 -12.03
C ILE A 97 -35.56 15.06 -11.82
N ASP A 98 -35.44 15.65 -10.64
CA ASP A 98 -35.95 16.99 -10.30
C ASP A 98 -34.95 18.12 -10.63
N ASN A 99 -33.82 17.81 -11.24
CA ASN A 99 -32.74 18.74 -11.61
C ASN A 99 -32.11 19.47 -10.40
N SER A 100 -32.26 18.91 -9.19
CA SER A 100 -31.74 19.55 -7.99
C SER A 100 -30.21 19.56 -7.93
N ASP A 101 -29.53 18.69 -8.65
CA ASP A 101 -28.08 18.64 -8.82
C ASP A 101 -27.50 19.83 -9.60
N GLU A 102 -28.30 20.42 -10.51
CA GLU A 102 -27.88 21.52 -11.38
C GLU A 102 -28.48 22.90 -10.95
N THR A 103 -29.41 22.89 -10.00
CA THR A 103 -30.10 24.12 -9.52
C THR A 103 -29.56 24.63 -8.19
N LEU A 104 -28.51 24.01 -7.65
CA LEU A 104 -27.85 24.47 -6.43
C LEU A 104 -27.26 25.88 -6.62
N ALA A 105 -27.30 26.70 -5.58
CA ALA A 105 -26.68 28.02 -5.60
C ALA A 105 -25.20 27.98 -6.01
N ILE A 106 -24.51 26.88 -5.70
CA ILE A 106 -23.12 26.62 -6.07
C ILE A 106 -22.92 26.44 -7.58
N CYS A 107 -23.92 25.95 -8.34
CA CYS A 107 -23.83 25.79 -9.79
C CYS A 107 -23.89 27.12 -10.54
N SER A 108 -24.52 28.12 -9.95
CA SER A 108 -24.69 29.44 -10.56
C SER A 108 -23.42 30.29 -10.57
N SER A 109 -22.37 29.87 -9.84
CA SER A 109 -21.11 30.63 -9.73
C SER A 109 -20.17 30.48 -10.91
N ASN A 110 -20.50 29.67 -11.93
CA ASN A 110 -19.68 29.48 -13.13
C ASN A 110 -20.06 30.34 -14.35
N LEU A 111 -21.06 31.21 -14.26
CA LEU A 111 -21.43 32.15 -15.33
C LEU A 111 -21.73 33.55 -14.78
N ASN A 112 -20.79 34.45 -15.07
CA ASN A 112 -20.85 35.91 -14.94
C ASN A 112 -20.48 36.55 -13.60
N ASN A 113 -19.34 37.30 -13.66
CA ASN A 113 -18.99 38.42 -12.81
C ASN A 113 -20.20 39.23 -12.35
N THR A 114 -20.54 39.19 -11.06
CA THR A 114 -20.96 40.35 -10.24
C THR A 114 -21.03 39.96 -8.79
N THR A 115 -20.16 40.58 -8.00
CA THR A 115 -20.23 40.90 -6.56
C THR A 115 -21.39 40.30 -5.74
N ASN A 116 -21.09 39.20 -4.99
CA ASN A 116 -21.62 38.98 -3.65
C ASN A 116 -20.65 38.07 -2.88
N SER A 117 -20.23 38.53 -1.71
CA SER A 117 -19.29 37.90 -0.80
C SER A 117 -19.79 36.52 -0.33
N MET A 118 -19.28 35.44 -0.90
CA MET A 118 -19.38 34.12 -0.28
C MET A 118 -18.40 34.06 0.91
N GLU A 119 -18.92 33.89 2.11
CA GLU A 119 -18.11 33.52 3.28
C GLU A 119 -17.74 32.01 3.14
N CYS A 120 -16.45 31.71 3.23
CA CYS A 120 -15.96 30.33 3.28
C CYS A 120 -16.42 29.63 4.57
N SER A 121 -16.48 28.30 4.58
CA SER A 121 -16.84 27.53 5.78
C SER A 121 -15.88 27.85 6.95
N THR A 122 -16.30 27.60 8.19
CA THR A 122 -15.54 27.91 9.41
C THR A 122 -14.15 27.26 9.48
N ASN A 123 -13.88 26.24 8.66
CA ASN A 123 -12.59 25.52 8.58
C ASN A 123 -11.84 25.81 7.27
N GLN A 124 -12.21 26.86 6.55
CA GLN A 124 -11.59 27.23 5.28
C GLN A 124 -11.04 28.64 5.33
N PHE A 125 -9.93 28.86 4.63
CA PHE A 125 -9.36 30.18 4.36
C PHE A 125 -9.90 30.67 3.01
N LYS A 126 -10.22 31.96 2.96
CA LYS A 126 -10.66 32.62 1.73
C LYS A 126 -9.48 33.34 1.09
N CYS A 127 -9.06 32.87 -0.07
CA CYS A 127 -8.08 33.54 -0.91
C CYS A 127 -8.57 34.92 -1.37
N ASP A 128 -7.66 35.83 -1.73
CA ASP A 128 -8.01 37.19 -2.20
C ASP A 128 -8.84 37.14 -3.50
N ASN A 129 -8.67 36.10 -4.33
CA ASN A 129 -9.48 35.85 -5.53
C ASN A 129 -10.87 35.26 -5.24
N GLY A 130 -11.20 35.04 -3.97
CA GLY A 130 -12.48 34.46 -3.53
C GLY A 130 -12.55 32.94 -3.50
N GLN A 131 -11.49 32.23 -3.85
CA GLN A 131 -11.36 30.78 -3.69
C GLN A 131 -11.29 30.43 -2.21
N CYS A 132 -11.91 29.31 -1.80
CA CYS A 132 -11.77 28.77 -0.45
C CYS A 132 -10.83 27.55 -0.49
N ILE A 133 -9.83 27.56 0.39
CA ILE A 133 -8.89 26.43 0.63
C ILE A 133 -9.07 25.93 2.06
N ASP A 134 -8.63 24.72 2.36
CA ASP A 134 -8.68 24.19 3.72
C ASP A 134 -7.69 24.98 4.61
N SER A 135 -8.08 25.26 5.88
CA SER A 135 -7.24 26.02 6.81
C SER A 135 -5.88 25.37 7.08
N ILE A 136 -5.71 24.06 6.83
CA ILE A 136 -4.42 23.37 6.94
C ILE A 136 -3.46 23.67 5.78
N GLN A 137 -3.98 24.19 4.66
CA GLN A 137 -3.22 24.60 3.47
C GLN A 137 -2.80 26.08 3.54
N LEU A 138 -3.12 26.76 4.65
CA LEU A 138 -2.73 28.12 4.88
C LEU A 138 -1.35 28.17 5.51
N CYS A 139 -0.39 28.79 4.83
CA CYS A 139 0.98 28.94 5.33
C CYS A 139 1.71 27.61 5.59
N ASP A 140 1.53 26.63 4.71
CA ASP A 140 2.15 25.31 4.79
C ASP A 140 3.40 25.15 3.89
N GLY A 141 3.78 26.24 3.19
CA GLY A 141 4.90 26.26 2.25
C GLY A 141 4.52 26.00 0.80
N ASN A 142 3.27 25.55 0.52
CA ASN A 142 2.79 25.30 -0.82
C ASN A 142 1.77 26.37 -1.25
N VAL A 143 1.74 26.69 -2.54
CA VAL A 143 0.78 27.63 -3.11
C VAL A 143 -0.52 26.90 -3.46
N ASP A 144 -1.55 27.05 -2.65
CA ASP A 144 -2.86 26.42 -2.81
C ASP A 144 -3.93 27.40 -3.35
N CYS A 145 -3.82 28.69 -3.02
CA CYS A 145 -4.57 29.76 -3.67
C CYS A 145 -4.02 30.06 -5.07
N ARG A 146 -4.88 30.16 -6.06
CA ARG A 146 -4.45 30.52 -7.45
C ARG A 146 -3.75 31.85 -7.54
N ASP A 147 -4.02 32.81 -6.64
CA ASP A 147 -3.40 34.12 -6.53
C ASP A 147 -2.25 34.18 -5.53
N ARG A 148 -1.88 33.04 -4.91
CA ARG A 148 -0.82 32.89 -3.91
C ARG A 148 -1.05 33.67 -2.61
N SER A 149 -2.28 34.05 -2.31
CA SER A 149 -2.62 34.84 -1.11
C SER A 149 -2.49 34.06 0.19
N ASP A 150 -2.46 32.72 0.13
CA ASP A 150 -2.24 31.77 1.23
C ASP A 150 -0.80 31.78 1.78
N GLU A 151 0.19 32.11 0.93
CA GLU A 151 1.62 32.01 1.23
C GLU A 151 2.30 33.41 1.23
N THR A 152 1.64 34.39 1.84
CA THR A 152 2.12 35.76 1.92
C THR A 152 2.55 36.17 3.32
N SER A 153 3.52 37.09 3.43
CA SER A 153 3.94 37.62 4.74
C SER A 153 2.85 38.40 5.48
N SER A 154 1.84 38.91 4.77
CA SER A 154 0.68 39.57 5.38
C SER A 154 -0.22 38.60 6.13
N VAL A 155 -0.31 37.36 5.66
CA VAL A 155 -1.15 36.30 6.22
C VAL A 155 -0.34 35.43 7.19
N CYS A 156 0.86 35.01 6.81
CA CYS A 156 1.68 34.05 7.55
C CYS A 156 2.60 34.70 8.61
N GLY A 157 2.83 36.00 8.51
CA GLY A 157 3.81 36.71 9.36
C GLY A 157 3.49 36.70 10.87
N SER A 158 2.24 36.48 11.26
CA SER A 158 1.80 36.40 12.66
C SER A 158 1.76 34.98 13.24
N LEU A 159 2.01 33.94 12.43
CA LEU A 159 2.02 32.54 12.86
C LEU A 159 3.24 32.22 13.71
N ASN A 160 3.02 31.54 14.84
CA ASN A 160 4.08 30.93 15.63
C ASN A 160 4.20 29.47 15.23
N CYS A 161 5.32 29.08 14.61
CA CYS A 161 5.60 27.69 14.28
C CYS A 161 5.94 26.89 15.54
N ASP A 162 5.53 25.64 15.59
CA ASP A 162 5.94 24.72 16.64
C ASP A 162 7.47 24.51 16.61
N PRO A 163 8.10 24.20 17.76
CA PRO A 163 9.56 24.10 17.89
C PRO A 163 10.24 23.10 16.93
N PHE A 164 9.47 22.19 16.35
CA PHE A 164 9.94 21.16 15.41
C PHE A 164 9.75 21.55 13.94
N LEU A 165 9.08 22.68 13.68
CA LEU A 165 8.85 23.19 12.33
C LEU A 165 9.89 24.27 12.00
N PHE A 166 10.29 24.31 10.74
CA PHE A 166 11.08 25.42 10.21
C PHE A 166 10.15 26.55 9.77
N ARG A 167 10.52 27.77 10.16
CA ARG A 167 9.76 28.95 9.77
C ARG A 167 10.42 29.63 8.55
N CYS A 168 9.71 29.69 7.44
CA CYS A 168 10.07 30.47 6.27
C CYS A 168 10.17 31.97 6.59
N ASN A 169 10.95 32.76 5.85
CA ASN A 169 11.11 34.18 6.13
C ASN A 169 9.81 34.99 6.04
N TYR A 170 8.85 34.55 5.23
CA TYR A 170 7.53 35.18 5.14
C TYR A 170 6.54 34.67 6.20
N GLY A 171 6.92 33.70 7.01
CA GLY A 171 6.18 33.27 8.19
C GLY A 171 5.49 31.92 8.14
N ALA A 172 5.44 31.23 6.99
CA ALA A 172 4.91 29.86 6.87
C ALA A 172 5.74 28.85 7.67
N CYS A 173 5.08 27.75 8.06
CA CYS A 173 5.68 26.70 8.88
C CYS A 173 5.75 25.41 8.06
N ILE A 174 6.95 24.95 7.73
CA ILE A 174 7.20 23.67 7.05
C ILE A 174 7.84 22.69 8.04
N ASP A 175 7.84 21.40 7.69
CA ASP A 175 8.52 20.39 8.50
C ASP A 175 10.01 20.72 8.67
N GLY A 176 10.52 20.64 9.90
CA GLY A 176 11.92 20.97 10.22
C GLY A 176 12.95 20.11 9.48
N ASP A 177 12.58 18.89 9.09
CA ASP A 177 13.43 18.00 8.28
C ASP A 177 13.55 18.44 6.81
N LEU A 178 12.70 19.36 6.36
CA LEU A 178 12.75 19.92 5.01
C LEU A 178 13.77 21.07 4.88
N LYS A 179 14.26 21.59 6.00
CA LYS A 179 15.31 22.61 6.02
C LYS A 179 16.64 22.03 5.53
N CYS A 180 17.23 22.67 4.54
CA CYS A 180 18.55 22.29 3.97
C CYS A 180 18.55 20.86 3.38
N ASN A 181 17.46 20.43 2.78
CA ASN A 181 17.32 19.12 2.15
C ASN A 181 17.69 19.12 0.65
N GLY A 182 18.06 20.27 0.10
CA GLY A 182 18.39 20.47 -1.32
C GLY A 182 17.17 20.70 -2.22
N VAL A 183 15.96 20.84 -1.63
CA VAL A 183 14.71 21.10 -2.35
C VAL A 183 14.06 22.34 -1.75
N ILE A 184 13.66 23.30 -2.58
CA ILE A 184 12.94 24.51 -2.13
C ILE A 184 11.54 24.11 -1.68
N ASN A 185 11.29 24.20 -0.38
CA ASN A 185 10.00 23.91 0.26
C ASN A 185 9.29 25.17 0.77
N CYS A 186 10.03 26.23 1.12
CA CYS A 186 9.47 27.56 1.32
C CYS A 186 9.32 28.28 -0.03
N VAL A 187 8.19 28.92 -0.29
CA VAL A 187 7.96 29.67 -1.55
C VAL A 187 9.05 30.71 -1.83
N ASP A 188 9.68 31.28 -0.79
CA ASP A 188 10.78 32.24 -0.88
C ASP A 188 12.19 31.59 -0.88
N GLY A 189 12.28 30.25 -0.81
CA GLY A 189 13.54 29.51 -0.80
C GLY A 189 14.38 29.68 0.47
N SER A 190 13.78 30.20 1.55
CA SER A 190 14.50 30.49 2.79
C SER A 190 14.93 29.26 3.56
N ASP A 191 14.35 28.10 3.30
CA ASP A 191 14.73 26.79 3.82
C ASP A 191 16.08 26.29 3.28
N GLU A 192 16.47 26.76 2.08
CA GLU A 192 17.72 26.41 1.39
C GLU A 192 18.72 27.58 1.31
N ASP A 193 18.58 28.62 2.16
CA ASP A 193 19.52 29.74 2.18
C ASP A 193 20.93 29.25 2.51
N ILE A 194 21.89 29.58 1.65
CA ILE A 194 23.31 29.19 1.75
C ILE A 194 23.90 29.54 3.12
N LYS A 195 23.50 30.67 3.73
CA LYS A 195 24.00 31.10 5.04
C LYS A 195 23.42 30.23 6.16
N LEU A 196 22.19 29.77 6.00
CA LEU A 196 21.51 28.91 6.93
C LEU A 196 22.09 27.49 6.87
N CYS A 197 22.28 26.96 5.66
CA CYS A 197 22.69 25.58 5.42
C CYS A 197 24.20 25.36 5.59
N SER A 198 25.04 26.40 5.41
CA SER A 198 26.48 26.33 5.66
C SER A 198 26.86 26.30 7.15
N SER A 199 25.99 26.74 8.04
CA SER A 199 26.23 26.75 9.49
C SER A 199 25.91 25.42 10.18
N THR A 200 25.32 24.46 9.49
CA THR A 200 24.95 23.14 10.05
C THR A 200 26.03 22.07 9.84
N SER A 201 27.15 22.38 9.16
CA SER A 201 28.24 21.43 8.87
C SER A 201 29.44 21.56 9.80
N MET A 202 29.24 21.76 11.11
CA MET A 202 30.31 21.68 12.12
C MET A 202 29.93 20.79 13.30
N THR A 203 29.78 19.50 13.06
CA THR A 203 30.15 18.44 14.02
C THR A 203 30.60 17.22 13.24
N THR A 204 31.73 17.36 12.56
CA THR A 204 32.48 16.23 12.05
C THR A 204 33.69 16.01 12.94
N SER A 205 33.73 14.88 13.55
CA SER A 205 34.85 14.31 14.30
C SER A 205 36.14 14.44 13.47
N THR A 206 37.13 15.10 14.03
CA THR A 206 38.51 15.14 13.57
C THR A 206 39.08 13.72 13.48
N THR A 207 39.17 13.20 12.28
CA THR A 207 40.03 12.07 11.95
C THR A 207 41.39 12.63 11.59
N THR A 208 42.32 12.54 12.50
CA THR A 208 43.76 12.78 12.27
C THR A 208 44.27 11.77 11.26
N SER A 209 44.67 12.30 10.11
CA SER A 209 45.42 11.58 9.09
C SER A 209 46.82 11.22 9.58
N ILE A 210 47.10 9.93 9.67
CA ILE A 210 48.47 9.40 9.87
C ILE A 210 49.06 9.15 8.50
N PRO A 211 50.32 9.59 8.26
CA PRO A 211 50.97 9.44 6.94
C PRO A 211 51.42 8.00 6.70
N PHE A 212 51.21 7.58 5.46
CA PHE A 212 51.65 6.28 4.93
C PHE A 212 53.19 6.19 4.93
N ILE A 213 53.74 5.14 5.53
CA ILE A 213 55.15 4.70 5.37
C ILE A 213 55.09 3.29 4.75
N PRO A 214 55.88 3.02 3.68
CA PRO A 214 55.85 1.71 3.01
C PRO A 214 56.62 0.64 3.80
N PRO A 215 56.28 -0.68 3.60
CA PRO A 215 56.82 -1.76 4.40
C PRO A 215 58.23 -2.16 3.98
N SER A 216 59.16 -2.15 4.91
CA SER A 216 60.48 -2.82 4.78
C SER A 216 60.38 -4.24 5.36
N ARG A 217 61.01 -5.17 4.60
CA ARG A 217 61.14 -6.60 4.87
C ARG A 217 61.87 -6.90 6.20
N GLY A 218 61.33 -7.88 6.88
CA GLY A 218 62.11 -8.95 7.56
C GLY A 218 62.45 -8.70 9.01
N THR A 219 61.89 -9.52 9.89
CA THR A 219 62.65 -10.49 10.70
C THR A 219 61.73 -11.15 11.73
N THR A 220 61.86 -12.45 11.86
CA THR A 220 61.35 -13.30 12.93
C THR A 220 61.55 -12.70 14.30
N SER A 221 60.44 -12.54 15.08
CA SER A 221 60.55 -12.31 16.50
C SER A 221 59.38 -12.95 17.24
N THR A 222 59.72 -13.99 17.94
CA THR A 222 59.21 -14.51 19.24
C THR A 222 58.03 -13.77 19.85
N LEU A 223 56.95 -14.51 20.13
CA LEU A 223 55.84 -14.15 20.98
C LEU A 223 56.34 -13.59 22.30
N PRO A 224 55.78 -12.46 22.80
CA PRO A 224 56.09 -12.00 24.16
C PRO A 224 55.50 -12.99 25.18
N PRO A 225 56.11 -13.14 26.35
CA PRO A 225 55.69 -14.08 27.38
C PRO A 225 54.32 -13.65 27.92
N TRP A 226 53.43 -14.64 28.01
CA TRP A 226 52.12 -14.56 28.66
C TRP A 226 52.28 -13.96 30.06
N ASN A 227 51.70 -12.77 30.29
CA ASN A 227 51.69 -12.10 31.58
C ASN A 227 50.42 -12.52 32.36
N PRO A 228 50.51 -13.28 33.46
CA PRO A 228 49.36 -13.84 34.19
C PRO A 228 48.66 -12.88 35.14
N GLN A 229 48.68 -11.56 34.88
CA GLN A 229 48.05 -10.54 35.75
C GLN A 229 47.01 -9.68 35.07
N GLN A 230 46.24 -10.18 34.14
CA GLN A 230 44.93 -9.60 33.87
C GLN A 230 43.93 -10.27 34.79
N SER A 231 43.48 -9.56 35.81
CA SER A 231 42.42 -10.01 36.69
C SER A 231 41.14 -10.17 35.85
N ASN A 232 40.69 -11.41 35.62
CA ASN A 232 39.42 -11.75 34.95
C ASN A 232 38.23 -11.36 35.86
N ARG A 233 38.16 -10.08 36.29
CA ARG A 233 37.13 -9.54 37.15
C ARG A 233 36.38 -8.42 36.46
N CYS A 234 35.07 -8.41 36.62
CA CYS A 234 34.22 -7.35 36.11
C CYS A 234 33.97 -6.28 37.14
N LEU A 235 34.18 -5.02 36.79
CA LEU A 235 33.75 -3.90 37.61
C LEU A 235 32.24 -3.76 37.55
N VAL A 236 31.57 -3.69 38.71
CA VAL A 236 30.12 -3.49 38.79
C VAL A 236 29.75 -2.16 38.14
N PRO A 237 28.89 -2.15 37.09
CA PRO A 237 28.50 -0.95 36.37
C PRO A 237 27.63 -0.03 37.24
N PRO A 238 27.42 1.24 36.85
CA PRO A 238 26.50 2.14 37.54
C PRO A 238 25.07 1.57 37.55
N GLN A 239 24.21 2.09 38.44
CA GLN A 239 22.79 1.78 38.44
C GLN A 239 22.16 2.19 37.10
N PRO A 240 21.27 1.37 36.52
CA PRO A 240 20.59 1.74 35.30
C PRO A 240 19.70 2.95 35.54
N ALA A 241 19.61 3.83 34.53
CA ALA A 241 18.60 4.88 34.53
C ALA A 241 17.21 4.23 34.59
N ASN A 242 16.33 4.72 35.46
CA ASN A 242 14.95 4.24 35.63
C ASN A 242 14.83 2.75 36.03
N GLY A 243 15.78 2.24 36.80
CA GLY A 243 15.76 0.87 37.29
C GLY A 243 16.74 0.61 38.42
N GLU A 244 16.82 -0.62 38.82
CA GLU A 244 17.74 -1.11 39.85
C GLU A 244 18.52 -2.31 39.33
N ARG A 245 19.73 -2.44 39.79
CA ARG A 245 20.60 -3.59 39.58
C ARG A 245 21.03 -4.17 40.96
N LYS A 246 20.88 -5.48 41.12
CA LYS A 246 21.26 -6.21 42.36
C LYS A 246 22.08 -7.44 42.01
N LEU A 247 22.86 -7.95 42.98
CA LEU A 247 23.48 -9.26 42.86
C LEU A 247 22.40 -10.36 42.80
N HIS A 248 22.66 -11.41 42.05
CA HIS A 248 21.83 -12.61 42.12
C HIS A 248 21.86 -13.23 43.53
N LYS A 249 20.73 -13.72 44.02
CA LYS A 249 20.53 -14.24 45.37
C LYS A 249 21.58 -15.29 45.79
N SER A 250 22.12 -16.07 44.86
CA SER A 250 23.16 -17.06 45.10
C SER A 250 24.52 -16.48 45.51
N LEU A 251 24.75 -15.19 45.30
CA LEU A 251 26.00 -14.49 45.57
C LEU A 251 25.87 -13.49 46.71
N CYS A 252 24.69 -13.37 47.32
CA CYS A 252 24.44 -12.46 48.42
C CYS A 252 24.92 -13.04 49.77
N GLN A 253 25.53 -12.22 50.64
CA GLN A 253 25.96 -12.63 51.95
C GLN A 253 24.81 -12.90 52.94
N THR A 254 23.68 -12.21 52.76
CA THR A 254 22.41 -12.45 53.47
C THR A 254 21.28 -12.44 52.44
N GLN A 255 20.26 -13.30 52.59
CA GLN A 255 19.16 -13.41 51.62
C GLN A 255 18.31 -12.13 51.47
N GLU A 256 18.48 -11.15 52.35
CA GLU A 256 17.68 -9.90 52.37
C GLU A 256 18.40 -8.69 51.76
N ASN A 257 19.73 -8.71 51.62
CA ASN A 257 20.44 -7.58 51.02
C ASN A 257 21.42 -8.03 49.95
N CYS A 258 21.01 -7.88 48.69
CA CYS A 258 21.77 -8.18 47.47
C CYS A 258 22.34 -6.90 46.80
N ASP A 259 22.38 -5.78 47.51
CA ASP A 259 22.91 -4.53 46.97
C ASP A 259 24.42 -4.60 46.83
N VAL A 260 24.95 -4.17 45.70
CA VAL A 260 26.37 -4.09 45.41
C VAL A 260 26.72 -2.68 44.94
N ARG A 261 27.82 -2.13 45.48
CA ARG A 261 28.28 -0.78 45.08
C ARG A 261 28.90 -0.81 43.69
N GLU A 262 28.71 0.29 42.96
CA GLU A 262 29.41 0.54 41.71
C GLU A 262 30.94 0.46 41.89
N GLY A 263 31.65 -0.05 40.90
CA GLY A 263 33.09 -0.16 40.87
C GLY A 263 33.69 -1.31 41.74
N VAL A 264 32.86 -2.11 42.42
CA VAL A 264 33.30 -3.33 43.10
C VAL A 264 33.71 -4.37 42.06
N GLU A 265 34.84 -5.04 42.26
CA GLU A 265 35.30 -6.13 41.41
C GLU A 265 34.63 -7.45 41.77
N LEU A 266 33.97 -8.06 40.81
CA LEU A 266 33.37 -9.40 40.94
C LEU A 266 34.10 -10.40 40.03
N SER A 267 34.17 -11.65 40.47
CA SER A 267 34.78 -12.72 39.67
C SER A 267 33.97 -13.08 38.43
N THR A 268 34.65 -13.62 37.44
CA THR A 268 34.01 -14.24 36.27
C THR A 268 32.92 -15.22 36.69
N GLY A 269 31.78 -15.17 36.02
CA GLY A 269 30.57 -15.95 36.34
C GLY A 269 29.66 -15.32 37.40
N ALA A 270 30.01 -14.15 37.95
CA ALA A 270 29.08 -13.40 38.80
C ALA A 270 27.87 -12.91 38.01
N TYR A 271 26.68 -12.88 38.65
CA TYR A 271 25.42 -12.48 38.06
C TYR A 271 24.87 -11.21 38.69
N LEU A 272 24.40 -10.29 37.83
CA LEU A 272 23.60 -9.14 38.20
C LEU A 272 22.20 -9.30 37.64
N ILE A 273 21.19 -8.93 38.43
CA ILE A 273 19.78 -8.88 38.01
C ILE A 273 19.39 -7.42 37.87
N TYR A 274 18.83 -7.09 36.75
CA TYR A 274 18.28 -5.78 36.44
C TYR A 274 16.77 -5.79 36.53
N THR A 275 16.18 -4.78 37.12
CA THR A 275 14.74 -4.54 37.20
C THR A 275 14.46 -3.10 36.84
N CYS A 276 13.39 -2.83 36.07
CA CYS A 276 13.02 -1.48 35.74
C CYS A 276 11.92 -0.95 36.67
N ASN A 277 11.91 0.36 36.87
CA ASN A 277 10.87 1.05 37.61
C ASN A 277 9.50 0.93 36.92
N SER A 278 8.43 1.19 37.66
CA SER A 278 7.09 1.24 37.08
C SER A 278 7.04 2.23 35.92
N GLY A 279 6.41 1.84 34.79
CA GLY A 279 6.35 2.62 33.55
C GLY A 279 7.55 2.41 32.61
N TYR A 280 8.49 1.52 32.95
CA TYR A 280 9.63 1.19 32.10
C TYR A 280 9.71 -0.33 31.87
N GLU A 281 10.13 -0.71 30.68
CA GLU A 281 10.39 -2.11 30.30
C GLU A 281 11.89 -2.35 30.10
N ILE A 282 12.30 -3.58 30.36
CA ILE A 282 13.70 -3.98 30.20
C ILE A 282 13.98 -4.33 28.73
N ASN A 283 14.94 -3.62 28.15
CA ASN A 283 15.42 -3.91 26.79
C ASN A 283 16.74 -4.69 26.90
N GLY A 284 16.66 -5.98 26.66
CA GLY A 284 17.74 -6.95 26.83
C GLY A 284 17.39 -8.03 27.87
N SER A 285 18.38 -8.85 28.25
CA SER A 285 18.20 -9.86 29.30
C SER A 285 18.25 -9.22 30.70
N PRO A 286 17.28 -9.52 31.60
CA PRO A 286 17.34 -9.07 32.97
C PRO A 286 18.55 -9.65 33.71
N ASP A 287 19.02 -10.83 33.30
CA ASP A 287 20.15 -11.51 33.90
C ASP A 287 21.44 -11.23 33.12
N VAL A 288 22.41 -10.59 33.76
CA VAL A 288 23.68 -10.17 33.17
C VAL A 288 24.81 -10.85 33.91
N PHE A 289 25.71 -11.50 33.20
CA PHE A 289 26.83 -12.20 33.81
C PHE A 289 28.20 -11.64 33.39
N CYS A 290 29.16 -11.78 34.28
CA CYS A 290 30.54 -11.42 34.05
C CYS A 290 31.22 -12.48 33.18
N GLY A 291 31.59 -12.10 31.96
CA GLY A 291 32.26 -12.98 30.99
C GLY A 291 33.74 -13.24 31.33
N PRO A 292 34.38 -14.19 30.65
CA PRO A 292 35.77 -14.61 30.89
C PRO A 292 36.80 -13.51 30.60
N GLU A 293 36.42 -12.49 29.85
CA GLU A 293 37.29 -11.35 29.52
C GLU A 293 37.22 -10.21 30.56
N GLY A 294 36.52 -10.40 31.68
CA GLY A 294 36.31 -9.36 32.67
C GLY A 294 35.33 -8.26 32.21
N LYS A 295 34.40 -8.59 31.31
CA LYS A 295 33.37 -7.67 30.78
C LYS A 295 31.97 -8.23 31.04
N TRP A 296 31.05 -7.35 31.38
CA TRP A 296 29.63 -7.68 31.45
C TRP A 296 29.06 -7.84 30.03
N LEU A 297 28.30 -8.91 29.81
CA LEU A 297 27.69 -9.21 28.52
C LEU A 297 26.28 -8.65 28.47
N ASN A 298 26.01 -7.83 27.43
CA ASN A 298 24.67 -7.32 27.10
C ASN A 298 23.94 -6.66 28.30
N ILE A 299 24.51 -5.62 28.87
CA ILE A 299 23.87 -4.82 29.93
C ILE A 299 22.55 -4.23 29.35
N PRO A 300 21.39 -4.55 29.97
CA PRO A 300 20.11 -4.03 29.50
C PRO A 300 19.90 -2.56 29.88
N ILE A 301 18.99 -1.92 29.21
CA ILE A 301 18.53 -0.58 29.53
C ILE A 301 17.01 -0.60 29.84
N CYS A 302 16.59 0.28 30.75
CA CYS A 302 15.18 0.50 31.04
C CYS A 302 14.62 1.58 30.10
N SER A 303 13.74 1.17 29.19
CA SER A 303 13.07 2.05 28.23
C SER A 303 11.66 2.35 28.70
N GLU A 304 11.21 3.59 28.52
CA GLU A 304 9.84 3.98 28.86
C GLU A 304 8.83 3.16 28.03
N ILE A 305 7.82 2.61 28.70
CA ILE A 305 6.75 1.85 28.04
C ILE A 305 5.94 2.80 27.16
N ARG A 306 5.84 2.48 25.87
CA ARG A 306 5.08 3.26 24.90
C ARG A 306 4.33 2.35 23.94
N CYS A 307 3.12 2.74 23.59
CA CYS A 307 2.39 2.12 22.49
C CYS A 307 2.97 2.54 21.15
N LYS A 308 3.01 1.60 20.20
CA LYS A 308 3.47 1.86 18.83
C LYS A 308 2.59 2.90 18.15
N SER A 309 3.17 3.66 17.21
CA SER A 309 2.41 4.55 16.33
C SER A 309 1.26 3.82 15.63
N LEU A 310 0.11 4.48 15.54
CA LEU A 310 -1.07 4.00 14.81
C LEU A 310 -1.24 4.71 13.46
N ALA A 311 -0.54 5.81 13.24
CA ALA A 311 -0.54 6.49 11.95
C ALA A 311 0.19 5.63 10.90
N SER A 312 -0.42 5.46 9.75
CA SER A 312 0.13 4.65 8.65
C SER A 312 -0.36 5.17 7.30
N ALA A 313 0.14 4.58 6.21
CA ALA A 313 -0.36 4.86 4.86
C ALA A 313 -1.86 4.56 4.68
N SER A 314 -2.43 3.67 5.50
CA SER A 314 -3.84 3.25 5.40
C SER A 314 -4.76 3.86 6.47
N THR A 315 -4.19 4.39 7.57
CA THR A 315 -4.96 4.78 8.76
C THR A 315 -4.60 6.20 9.20
N ASN A 316 -5.61 7.04 9.34
CA ASN A 316 -5.50 8.31 10.05
C ASN A 316 -5.73 8.04 11.55
N ALA A 317 -4.85 8.56 12.40
CA ALA A 317 -4.97 8.47 13.84
C ALA A 317 -4.97 9.88 14.44
N ARG A 318 -5.86 10.11 15.40
CA ARG A 318 -5.90 11.33 16.22
C ARG A 318 -5.72 10.93 17.67
N CYS A 319 -4.64 11.37 18.29
CA CYS A 319 -4.31 11.03 19.67
C CYS A 319 -4.59 12.17 20.63
N THR A 320 -5.05 11.81 21.83
CA THR A 320 -5.17 12.74 22.97
C THR A 320 -4.57 12.10 24.22
N TYR A 321 -3.80 12.86 24.96
CA TYR A 321 -3.24 12.45 26.25
C TYR A 321 -3.65 13.45 27.32
N ASN A 322 -4.32 13.01 28.38
CA ASN A 322 -4.88 13.86 29.43
C ASN A 322 -5.79 14.99 28.88
N GLY A 323 -6.53 14.70 27.80
CA GLY A 323 -7.43 15.67 27.15
C GLY A 323 -6.73 16.71 26.27
N GLN A 324 -5.41 16.63 26.10
CA GLN A 324 -4.63 17.46 25.20
C GLN A 324 -4.24 16.66 23.95
N TRP A 325 -4.09 17.36 22.83
CA TRP A 325 -3.67 16.74 21.58
C TRP A 325 -2.25 16.16 21.68
N ALA A 326 -2.06 14.95 21.16
CA ALA A 326 -0.79 14.24 21.14
C ALA A 326 -0.49 13.71 19.73
N VAL A 327 0.78 13.69 19.36
CA VAL A 327 1.25 13.21 18.05
C VAL A 327 1.14 11.68 17.99
N CYS A 328 0.37 11.14 17.02
CA CYS A 328 0.18 9.70 16.83
C CYS A 328 1.24 9.03 15.95
N GLU A 329 2.04 9.80 15.22
CA GLU A 329 3.07 9.34 14.28
C GLU A 329 4.27 8.72 15.00
N SER A 330 4.46 9.05 16.28
CA SER A 330 5.49 8.50 17.16
C SER A 330 4.90 7.62 18.25
N PRO A 331 5.71 6.78 18.93
CA PRO A 331 5.26 5.99 20.08
C PRO A 331 4.74 6.88 21.22
N VAL A 332 3.56 6.58 21.75
CA VAL A 332 2.84 7.39 22.75
C VAL A 332 2.83 6.73 24.13
N LEU A 333 2.61 7.53 25.16
CA LEU A 333 2.55 7.09 26.56
C LEU A 333 1.27 6.31 26.88
N PRO A 334 1.30 5.38 27.85
CA PRO A 334 0.11 4.79 28.44
C PRO A 334 -0.91 5.84 28.90
N GLY A 335 -2.19 5.55 28.68
CA GLY A 335 -3.28 6.51 28.94
C GLY A 335 -3.63 7.38 27.72
N THR A 336 -2.86 7.32 26.62
CA THR A 336 -3.22 8.00 25.37
C THR A 336 -4.44 7.32 24.75
N VAL A 337 -5.44 8.12 24.37
CA VAL A 337 -6.62 7.70 23.61
C VAL A 337 -6.41 8.06 22.15
N ALA A 338 -6.64 7.11 21.25
CA ALA A 338 -6.54 7.33 19.82
C ALA A 338 -7.88 7.05 19.12
N THR A 339 -8.29 7.94 18.23
CA THR A 339 -9.42 7.76 17.32
C THR A 339 -8.88 7.48 15.92
N LEU A 340 -9.35 6.38 15.29
CA LEU A 340 -8.85 5.85 14.04
C LEU A 340 -9.91 5.94 12.94
N ASN A 341 -9.48 6.28 11.74
CA ASN A 341 -10.30 6.22 10.53
C ASN A 341 -9.44 5.72 9.36
N CYS A 342 -10.03 4.98 8.43
CA CYS A 342 -9.34 4.62 7.20
C CYS A 342 -9.15 5.86 6.32
N ARG A 343 -7.97 5.98 5.69
CA ARG A 343 -7.69 7.02 4.70
C ARG A 343 -8.51 6.78 3.43
N ASN A 344 -8.63 7.81 2.62
CA ASN A 344 -9.18 7.67 1.27
C ASN A 344 -8.47 6.54 0.52
N SER A 345 -9.20 5.78 -0.29
CA SER A 345 -8.72 4.57 -0.97
C SER A 345 -8.51 3.34 -0.08
N TYR A 346 -8.92 3.42 1.20
CA TYR A 346 -8.91 2.31 2.15
C TYR A 346 -10.30 2.15 2.77
N ARG A 347 -10.61 0.92 3.20
CA ARG A 347 -11.85 0.58 3.91
C ARG A 347 -11.55 -0.29 5.11
N GLU A 348 -12.48 -0.33 6.04
CA GLU A 348 -12.39 -1.21 7.20
C GLU A 348 -12.38 -2.68 6.78
N ASP A 349 -11.56 -3.47 7.47
CA ASP A 349 -11.49 -4.91 7.22
C ASP A 349 -12.71 -5.60 7.87
N ALA A 350 -13.67 -5.99 7.04
CA ALA A 350 -14.94 -6.58 7.48
C ALA A 350 -14.77 -7.90 8.28
N ILE A 351 -13.65 -8.62 8.08
CA ILE A 351 -13.40 -9.90 8.76
C ILE A 351 -13.16 -9.68 10.27
N PHE A 352 -12.58 -8.54 10.64
CA PHE A 352 -12.18 -8.25 12.03
C PHE A 352 -13.08 -7.22 12.73
N LEU A 353 -14.13 -6.71 12.09
CA LEU A 353 -15.03 -5.67 12.64
C LEU A 353 -15.62 -6.01 14.03
N SER A 354 -15.75 -7.28 14.36
CA SER A 354 -16.28 -7.71 15.67
C SER A 354 -15.30 -7.47 16.82
N ARG A 355 -14.02 -7.39 16.56
CA ARG A 355 -12.94 -7.25 17.57
C ARG A 355 -12.28 -5.89 17.57
N GLN A 356 -12.20 -5.24 16.41
CA GLN A 356 -11.49 -3.97 16.22
C GLN A 356 -12.40 -2.78 16.53
N ARG A 357 -11.80 -1.71 17.01
CA ARG A 357 -12.50 -0.45 17.32
C ARG A 357 -11.74 0.73 16.71
N ASN A 358 -12.50 1.75 16.39
CA ASN A 358 -11.98 3.03 15.93
C ASN A 358 -11.52 3.94 17.09
N GLU A 359 -11.86 3.60 18.33
CA GLU A 359 -11.36 4.27 19.53
C GLU A 359 -10.65 3.26 20.41
N VAL A 360 -9.39 3.52 20.71
CA VAL A 360 -8.49 2.63 21.44
C VAL A 360 -7.67 3.42 22.45
N VAL A 361 -7.24 2.74 23.52
CA VAL A 361 -6.45 3.34 24.60
C VAL A 361 -5.13 2.57 24.73
N CYS A 362 -4.03 3.31 24.88
CA CYS A 362 -2.74 2.73 25.19
C CYS A 362 -2.73 2.29 26.66
N ASN A 363 -2.57 0.97 26.93
CA ASN A 363 -2.53 0.44 28.28
C ASN A 363 -1.11 0.52 28.90
N GLU A 364 -1.00 0.21 30.19
CA GLU A 364 0.25 0.26 30.94
C GLU A 364 1.32 -0.73 30.45
N ARG A 365 0.94 -1.69 29.59
CA ARG A 365 1.86 -2.67 28.98
C ARG A 365 2.37 -2.23 27.60
N GLY A 366 2.06 -1.01 27.16
CA GLY A 366 2.45 -0.52 25.84
C GLY A 366 1.65 -1.15 24.69
N GLN A 367 0.43 -1.62 24.97
CA GLN A 367 -0.46 -2.23 23.99
C GLN A 367 -1.72 -1.39 23.84
N TRP A 368 -2.24 -1.35 22.62
CA TRP A 368 -3.52 -0.70 22.34
C TRP A 368 -4.68 -1.64 22.67
N GLU A 369 -5.66 -1.14 23.43
CA GLU A 369 -6.88 -1.85 23.78
C GLU A 369 -8.12 -0.97 23.57
N PRO A 370 -9.20 -1.52 22.96
CA PRO A 370 -9.27 -2.79 22.25
C PRO A 370 -8.35 -2.83 21.02
N GLU A 371 -8.31 -3.96 20.29
CA GLU A 371 -7.50 -4.08 19.08
C GLU A 371 -7.81 -2.94 18.09
N PRO A 372 -6.78 -2.24 17.55
CA PRO A 372 -6.97 -1.11 16.66
C PRO A 372 -7.67 -1.47 15.35
N LEU A 373 -8.41 -0.50 14.80
CA LEU A 373 -9.01 -0.60 13.48
C LEU A 373 -7.96 -0.98 12.41
N ARG A 374 -8.26 -2.00 11.62
CA ARG A 374 -7.47 -2.40 10.47
C ARG A 374 -8.10 -1.87 9.19
N CYS A 375 -7.32 -1.13 8.42
CA CYS A 375 -7.72 -0.61 7.12
C CYS A 375 -7.06 -1.41 6.00
N ILE A 376 -7.87 -1.86 5.04
CA ILE A 376 -7.42 -2.57 3.85
C ILE A 376 -7.65 -1.72 2.60
N PRO A 377 -6.79 -1.80 1.58
CA PRO A 377 -6.97 -1.01 0.38
C PRO A 377 -8.24 -1.41 -0.37
N VAL A 378 -8.88 -0.42 -0.97
CA VAL A 378 -9.93 -0.64 -1.97
C VAL A 378 -9.24 -1.10 -3.25
N CYS A 379 -9.62 -2.26 -3.78
CA CYS A 379 -8.99 -2.85 -4.97
C CYS A 379 -9.90 -2.81 -6.19
N GLY A 380 -9.29 -2.84 -7.38
CA GLY A 380 -9.98 -3.07 -8.66
C GLY A 380 -10.92 -1.96 -9.11
N VAL A 381 -10.86 -0.79 -8.49
CA VAL A 381 -11.70 0.37 -8.84
C VAL A 381 -10.98 1.22 -9.88
N VAL A 382 -11.72 1.68 -10.87
CA VAL A 382 -11.27 2.56 -11.94
C VAL A 382 -12.11 3.83 -11.89
N THR A 383 -11.48 4.99 -11.96
CA THR A 383 -12.14 6.30 -11.99
C THR A 383 -12.21 6.80 -13.44
N PRO A 384 -13.36 6.66 -14.14
CA PRO A 384 -13.41 6.84 -15.60
C PRO A 384 -13.19 8.27 -16.08
N ASN A 385 -13.31 9.28 -15.22
CA ASN A 385 -13.40 10.69 -15.63
C ASN A 385 -12.17 11.57 -15.28
N THR A 386 -11.13 11.02 -14.69
CA THR A 386 -9.89 11.77 -14.52
C THR A 386 -9.14 11.81 -15.85
N LYS A 387 -9.27 12.92 -16.60
CA LYS A 387 -8.44 13.19 -17.78
C LYS A 387 -7.07 13.65 -17.27
N PRO A 388 -6.00 12.86 -17.35
CA PRO A 388 -4.66 13.44 -17.21
C PRO A 388 -4.50 14.40 -18.39
N LEU A 389 -4.13 15.64 -18.09
CA LEU A 389 -3.85 16.65 -19.12
C LEU A 389 -2.57 16.22 -19.85
N ILE A 390 -2.71 15.63 -21.04
CA ILE A 390 -1.57 15.37 -21.91
C ILE A 390 -1.69 16.27 -23.14
N VAL A 391 -0.65 17.06 -23.31
CA VAL A 391 -0.47 17.92 -24.48
C VAL A 391 -0.01 17.03 -25.64
N HIS A 392 -0.85 16.91 -26.68
CA HIS A 392 -0.62 16.19 -27.95
C HIS A 392 -0.63 14.65 -27.93
N GLY A 393 -1.77 14.04 -28.25
CA GLY A 393 -1.95 12.63 -28.60
C GLY A 393 -3.13 11.96 -27.88
N ASN A 394 -3.60 10.80 -28.37
CA ASN A 394 -4.53 9.93 -27.65
C ASN A 394 -3.74 9.08 -26.64
N PRO A 395 -3.60 9.49 -25.38
CA PRO A 395 -2.86 8.72 -24.40
C PRO A 395 -3.73 7.62 -23.82
N ALA A 396 -3.11 6.49 -23.48
CA ALA A 396 -3.75 5.55 -22.58
C ALA A 396 -4.15 6.32 -21.31
N ASN A 397 -5.43 6.27 -20.98
CA ASN A 397 -5.92 6.95 -19.79
C ASN A 397 -5.39 6.17 -18.57
N ILE A 398 -4.41 6.74 -17.85
CA ILE A 398 -3.76 6.11 -16.71
C ILE A 398 -4.76 5.72 -15.62
N SER A 399 -5.87 6.45 -15.51
CA SER A 399 -6.94 6.15 -14.56
C SER A 399 -7.65 4.83 -14.82
N LEU A 400 -7.50 4.26 -16.03
CA LEU A 400 -8.07 2.95 -16.38
C LEU A 400 -7.19 1.77 -15.88
N PHE A 401 -5.95 2.04 -15.49
CA PHE A 401 -4.99 1.01 -15.06
C PHE A 401 -4.24 1.41 -13.79
N PRO A 402 -4.95 1.76 -12.70
CA PRO A 402 -4.31 2.27 -11.48
C PRO A 402 -3.40 1.28 -10.78
N TRP A 403 -3.44 0.00 -11.16
CA TRP A 403 -2.58 -1.09 -10.67
C TRP A 403 -1.39 -1.39 -11.57
N HIS A 404 -1.30 -0.73 -12.75
CA HIS A 404 -0.20 -1.01 -13.66
C HIS A 404 1.12 -0.45 -13.12
N ALA A 405 2.17 -1.26 -13.21
CA ALA A 405 3.52 -0.88 -12.87
C ALA A 405 4.50 -1.41 -13.92
N THR A 406 5.66 -0.76 -14.00
CA THR A 406 6.70 -1.04 -14.98
C THR A 406 7.98 -1.36 -14.24
N ILE A 407 8.67 -2.43 -14.66
CA ILE A 407 9.95 -2.88 -14.09
C ILE A 407 11.09 -2.42 -14.97
N TYR A 408 12.11 -1.87 -14.32
CA TYR A 408 13.35 -1.43 -14.93
C TYR A 408 14.53 -2.12 -14.28
N GLU A 409 15.56 -2.38 -15.08
CA GLU A 409 16.82 -2.97 -14.61
C GLU A 409 17.99 -2.02 -14.86
N THR A 410 18.98 -2.06 -13.98
CA THR A 410 20.24 -1.33 -14.17
C THR A 410 21.43 -2.25 -13.90
N SER A 411 22.50 -2.03 -14.65
CA SER A 411 23.78 -2.74 -14.45
C SER A 411 24.62 -2.12 -13.34
N SER A 412 24.36 -0.86 -12.96
CA SER A 412 25.04 -0.16 -11.87
C SER A 412 24.07 0.80 -11.16
N PRO A 413 24.29 1.13 -9.87
CA PRO A 413 23.37 1.97 -9.09
C PRO A 413 23.03 3.31 -9.74
N ASP A 414 24.00 3.93 -10.41
CA ASP A 414 23.87 5.23 -11.09
C ASP A 414 23.71 5.09 -12.62
N GLY A 415 23.57 3.87 -13.12
CA GLY A 415 23.39 3.58 -14.53
C GLY A 415 21.98 3.88 -15.04
N PRO A 416 21.80 3.87 -16.37
CA PRO A 416 20.49 3.99 -16.97
C PRO A 416 19.59 2.83 -16.52
N LYS A 417 18.31 3.15 -16.31
CA LYS A 417 17.28 2.15 -15.96
C LYS A 417 16.56 1.74 -17.24
N GLU A 418 16.83 0.54 -17.68
CA GLU A 418 16.27 -0.03 -18.91
C GLU A 418 14.95 -0.73 -18.62
N PHE A 419 13.95 -0.45 -19.41
CA PHE A 419 12.65 -1.12 -19.34
C PHE A 419 12.79 -2.61 -19.71
N ILE A 420 12.23 -3.48 -18.86
CA ILE A 420 12.27 -4.92 -19.09
C ILE A 420 10.90 -5.59 -19.11
N CYS A 421 10.02 -5.29 -18.16
CA CYS A 421 8.77 -6.01 -17.94
C CYS A 421 7.68 -5.11 -17.34
N GLY A 422 6.45 -5.60 -17.40
CA GLY A 422 5.32 -5.08 -16.63
C GLY A 422 5.20 -5.74 -15.26
N ALA A 423 4.39 -5.16 -14.40
CA ALA A 423 3.98 -5.72 -13.11
C ALA A 423 2.58 -5.21 -12.72
N THR A 424 1.98 -5.83 -11.72
CA THR A 424 0.68 -5.43 -11.19
C THR A 424 0.75 -5.23 -9.68
N ILE A 425 0.32 -4.06 -9.22
CA ILE A 425 0.23 -3.73 -7.80
C ILE A 425 -0.93 -4.52 -7.19
N ILE A 426 -0.67 -5.23 -6.08
CA ILE A 426 -1.67 -5.99 -5.33
C ILE A 426 -1.82 -5.53 -3.89
N LYS A 427 -0.81 -4.83 -3.36
CA LYS A 427 -0.78 -4.23 -2.03
C LYS A 427 0.20 -3.06 -2.01
N GLU A 428 0.24 -2.26 -0.95
CA GLU A 428 1.07 -1.05 -0.84
C GLU A 428 2.55 -1.30 -1.17
N ASN A 429 3.07 -2.42 -0.73
CA ASN A 429 4.47 -2.80 -0.89
C ASN A 429 4.69 -4.07 -1.72
N PHE A 430 3.63 -4.63 -2.32
CA PHE A 430 3.71 -5.87 -3.09
C PHE A 430 3.18 -5.73 -4.51
N LEU A 431 3.98 -6.21 -5.44
CA LEU A 431 3.63 -6.31 -6.86
C LEU A 431 3.83 -7.75 -7.35
N ILE A 432 3.03 -8.14 -8.33
CA ILE A 432 3.16 -9.43 -9.02
C ILE A 432 3.69 -9.19 -10.43
N THR A 433 4.62 -10.03 -10.86
CA THR A 433 5.17 -10.09 -12.22
C THR A 433 5.45 -11.54 -12.62
N ALA A 434 5.98 -11.77 -13.83
CA ALA A 434 6.47 -13.07 -14.24
C ALA A 434 7.85 -13.37 -13.64
N ALA A 435 8.11 -14.62 -13.30
CA ALA A 435 9.40 -15.04 -12.73
C ALA A 435 10.55 -14.83 -13.72
N HIS A 436 10.35 -15.09 -15.02
CA HIS A 436 11.38 -14.90 -16.04
C HIS A 436 11.90 -13.46 -16.16
N CYS A 437 11.17 -12.45 -15.64
CA CYS A 437 11.61 -11.07 -15.61
C CYS A 437 12.73 -10.80 -14.58
N VAL A 438 12.82 -11.64 -13.55
CA VAL A 438 13.68 -11.40 -12.38
C VAL A 438 14.52 -12.62 -11.97
N PHE A 439 14.62 -13.60 -12.84
CA PHE A 439 15.31 -14.86 -12.60
C PHE A 439 16.38 -15.11 -13.65
N ASP A 440 17.57 -15.49 -13.20
CA ASP A 440 18.69 -15.91 -14.07
C ASP A 440 18.58 -17.41 -14.36
N GLU A 441 18.04 -17.73 -15.53
CA GLU A 441 17.87 -19.12 -15.97
C GLU A 441 19.21 -19.85 -16.14
N SER A 442 20.30 -19.12 -16.48
CA SER A 442 21.62 -19.73 -16.71
C SER A 442 22.23 -20.22 -15.40
N ASN A 443 21.99 -19.52 -14.30
CA ASN A 443 22.51 -19.85 -12.97
C ASN A 443 21.43 -20.43 -12.04
N ASN A 444 20.21 -20.62 -12.54
CA ASN A 444 19.04 -21.12 -11.81
C ASN A 444 18.84 -20.41 -10.44
N LYS A 445 18.84 -19.08 -10.45
CA LYS A 445 18.71 -18.26 -9.25
C LYS A 445 17.96 -16.96 -9.49
N VAL A 446 17.37 -16.45 -8.43
CA VAL A 446 16.77 -15.11 -8.40
C VAL A 446 17.88 -14.06 -8.53
N ASN A 447 17.64 -13.04 -9.36
CA ASN A 447 18.55 -11.91 -9.55
C ASN A 447 18.62 -11.03 -8.30
N ASP A 448 19.70 -10.23 -8.16
CA ASP A 448 19.85 -9.29 -7.06
C ASP A 448 18.74 -8.20 -7.12
N PRO A 449 17.90 -8.07 -6.09
CA PRO A 449 16.84 -7.07 -6.05
C PRO A 449 17.33 -5.63 -6.27
N LYS A 450 18.57 -5.32 -5.89
CA LYS A 450 19.15 -3.97 -6.01
C LYS A 450 19.28 -3.50 -7.46
N ARG A 451 19.17 -4.39 -8.43
CA ARG A 451 19.20 -4.05 -9.85
C ARG A 451 17.86 -3.53 -10.36
N TYR A 452 16.77 -3.67 -9.59
CA TYR A 452 15.42 -3.45 -10.07
C TYR A 452 14.76 -2.22 -9.48
N TYR A 453 14.10 -1.48 -10.34
CA TYR A 453 13.35 -0.27 -10.05
C TYR A 453 11.93 -0.40 -10.60
N ILE A 454 10.98 0.22 -9.91
CA ILE A 454 9.57 0.22 -10.28
C ILE A 454 9.14 1.65 -10.57
N ALA A 455 8.37 1.85 -11.64
CA ALA A 455 7.56 3.04 -11.81
C ALA A 455 6.09 2.65 -11.99
N THR A 456 5.21 3.46 -11.45
CA THR A 456 3.76 3.34 -11.64
C THR A 456 3.16 4.70 -11.91
N GLY A 457 2.00 4.74 -12.55
CA GLY A 457 1.41 6.00 -12.96
C GLY A 457 2.12 6.65 -14.17
N ASN A 458 3.10 5.99 -14.76
CA ASN A 458 3.83 6.49 -15.92
C ASN A 458 3.11 6.13 -17.23
N ILE A 459 2.96 7.13 -18.10
CA ILE A 459 2.41 6.97 -19.45
C ILE A 459 3.54 6.75 -20.43
N PHE A 460 4.72 7.27 -20.15
CA PHE A 460 5.91 7.13 -20.98
C PHE A 460 6.79 6.03 -20.44
N ARG A 461 7.41 5.25 -21.37
CA ARG A 461 8.19 4.07 -21.04
C ARG A 461 9.49 4.39 -20.26
N ASP A 462 10.18 5.46 -20.63
CA ASP A 462 11.51 5.73 -20.11
C ASP A 462 11.45 6.18 -18.65
N TYR A 463 12.24 5.54 -17.77
CA TYR A 463 12.19 5.76 -16.30
C TYR A 463 12.42 7.22 -15.90
N ASP A 464 13.43 7.86 -16.47
CA ASP A 464 13.83 9.24 -16.12
C ASP A 464 13.34 10.27 -17.15
N TYR A 465 12.22 10.00 -17.81
CA TYR A 465 11.66 10.93 -18.78
C TYR A 465 11.20 12.22 -18.10
N ALA A 466 11.69 13.36 -18.62
CA ALA A 466 11.48 14.69 -18.02
C ALA A 466 10.02 15.15 -17.94
N ALA A 467 9.12 14.57 -18.78
CA ALA A 467 7.70 14.92 -18.76
C ALA A 467 6.88 14.05 -17.81
N HIS A 468 7.50 13.22 -16.98
CA HIS A 468 6.81 12.53 -15.92
C HIS A 468 6.33 13.52 -14.86
N ASP A 469 5.03 13.54 -14.57
CA ASP A 469 4.45 14.35 -13.51
C ASP A 469 4.62 13.64 -12.16
N PRO A 470 5.38 14.19 -11.20
CA PRO A 470 5.63 13.55 -9.90
C PRO A 470 4.37 13.33 -9.05
N ARG A 471 3.29 14.07 -9.32
CA ARG A 471 2.00 13.88 -8.65
C ARG A 471 1.42 12.51 -8.97
N PHE A 472 1.59 12.03 -10.20
CA PHE A 472 1.03 10.78 -10.70
C PHE A 472 2.06 9.65 -10.75
N VAL A 473 3.27 9.93 -11.23
CA VAL A 473 4.31 8.93 -11.37
C VAL A 473 4.99 8.70 -10.02
N LYS A 474 4.91 7.48 -9.52
CA LYS A 474 5.59 7.05 -8.31
C LYS A 474 6.68 6.05 -8.67
N LYS A 475 7.84 6.21 -8.03
CA LYS A 475 9.04 5.40 -8.24
C LYS A 475 9.41 4.70 -6.93
N ALA A 476 9.88 3.46 -7.01
CA ALA A 476 10.35 2.68 -5.86
C ALA A 476 11.50 1.77 -6.27
N LYS A 477 12.28 1.31 -5.30
CA LYS A 477 13.30 0.27 -5.49
C LYS A 477 12.74 -1.08 -5.03
N VAL A 478 13.18 -2.14 -5.68
CA VAL A 478 12.84 -3.49 -5.21
C VAL A 478 13.71 -3.83 -4.01
N LYS A 479 13.08 -4.18 -2.90
CA LYS A 479 13.71 -4.59 -1.65
C LYS A 479 14.02 -6.09 -1.67
N SER A 480 13.04 -6.90 -2.11
CA SER A 480 13.14 -8.36 -2.12
C SER A 480 12.35 -8.95 -3.29
N ILE A 481 12.79 -10.09 -3.78
CA ILE A 481 12.14 -10.83 -4.87
C ILE A 481 11.86 -12.24 -4.37
N TYR A 482 10.63 -12.71 -4.53
CA TYR A 482 10.19 -14.06 -4.17
C TYR A 482 9.69 -14.77 -5.42
N VAL A 483 10.35 -15.85 -5.80
CA VAL A 483 9.98 -16.72 -6.92
C VAL A 483 9.54 -18.06 -6.35
N ASN A 484 8.55 -18.69 -6.99
CA ASN A 484 8.12 -20.02 -6.56
C ASN A 484 9.22 -21.04 -6.79
N CYS A 485 9.52 -21.88 -5.78
CA CYS A 485 10.59 -22.87 -5.85
C CYS A 485 10.42 -23.93 -6.96
N ASN A 486 9.22 -24.04 -7.52
CA ASN A 486 8.94 -24.93 -8.65
C ASN A 486 9.21 -24.28 -10.02
N TYR A 487 9.57 -23.00 -10.05
CA TYR A 487 9.95 -22.34 -11.30
C TYR A 487 11.35 -22.79 -11.74
N LEU A 488 11.45 -23.29 -12.96
CA LEU A 488 12.70 -23.82 -13.56
C LEU A 488 12.97 -23.19 -14.95
N GLY A 489 12.35 -22.07 -15.26
CA GLY A 489 12.51 -21.43 -16.55
C GLY A 489 12.12 -22.32 -17.73
N LEU A 490 12.92 -22.28 -18.78
CA LEU A 490 12.71 -23.07 -20.00
C LEU A 490 12.71 -24.59 -19.72
N GLU A 491 13.54 -25.08 -18.80
CA GLU A 491 13.59 -26.50 -18.42
C GLU A 491 12.26 -27.00 -17.85
N GLY A 492 11.56 -26.14 -17.11
CA GLY A 492 10.21 -26.38 -16.58
C GLY A 492 9.09 -25.97 -17.53
N ASN A 493 9.39 -25.67 -18.82
CA ASN A 493 8.41 -25.12 -19.77
C ASN A 493 7.70 -23.87 -19.28
N TYR A 494 8.38 -23.04 -18.50
CA TYR A 494 7.85 -21.85 -17.83
C TYR A 494 6.64 -22.12 -16.93
N ALA A 495 6.46 -23.34 -16.42
CA ALA A 495 5.49 -23.58 -15.35
C ALA A 495 5.86 -22.75 -14.11
N TRP A 496 4.89 -22.29 -13.35
CA TRP A 496 5.09 -21.47 -12.15
C TRP A 496 5.76 -20.10 -12.43
N ASP A 497 5.56 -19.57 -13.63
CA ASP A 497 6.13 -18.29 -14.06
C ASP A 497 5.44 -17.11 -13.37
N ILE A 498 5.76 -16.95 -12.09
CA ILE A 498 5.24 -15.90 -11.19
C ILE A 498 6.29 -15.50 -10.18
N ALA A 499 6.42 -14.19 -9.95
CA ALA A 499 7.23 -13.61 -8.90
C ALA A 499 6.45 -12.55 -8.11
N LEU A 500 6.73 -12.48 -6.80
CA LEU A 500 6.25 -11.42 -5.93
C LEU A 500 7.43 -10.48 -5.62
N LEU A 501 7.24 -9.19 -5.87
CA LEU A 501 8.20 -8.14 -5.59
C LEU A 501 7.78 -7.38 -4.35
N GLU A 502 8.69 -7.22 -3.39
CA GLU A 502 8.55 -6.31 -2.26
C GLU A 502 9.34 -5.04 -2.56
N ILE A 503 8.72 -3.86 -2.44
CA ILE A 503 9.39 -2.57 -2.62
C ILE A 503 9.86 -2.00 -1.28
N ASP A 504 10.85 -1.11 -1.32
CA ASP A 504 11.49 -0.50 -0.15
C ASP A 504 10.58 0.50 0.56
N VAL A 505 9.87 1.34 -0.21
CA VAL A 505 8.94 2.35 0.30
C VAL A 505 7.52 2.02 -0.19
N PRO A 506 6.57 1.70 0.70
CA PRO A 506 5.19 1.40 0.32
C PRO A 506 4.52 2.55 -0.43
N PHE A 507 3.75 2.24 -1.45
CA PHE A 507 2.94 3.23 -2.14
C PHE A 507 1.80 3.74 -1.25
N VAL A 508 1.56 5.03 -1.30
CA VAL A 508 0.35 5.64 -0.73
C VAL A 508 -0.74 5.63 -1.80
N PHE A 509 -1.81 4.90 -1.56
CA PHE A 509 -2.89 4.76 -2.53
C PHE A 509 -3.73 6.03 -2.66
N SER A 510 -4.20 6.25 -3.88
CA SER A 510 -5.05 7.38 -4.27
C SER A 510 -6.04 6.91 -5.34
N ALA A 511 -6.95 7.76 -5.77
CA ALA A 511 -7.89 7.43 -6.85
C ALA A 511 -7.23 6.97 -8.16
N LEU A 512 -5.96 7.36 -8.40
CA LEU A 512 -5.18 7.02 -9.61
C LEU A 512 -4.12 5.94 -9.39
N LEU A 513 -3.97 5.48 -8.16
CA LEU A 513 -3.01 4.44 -7.78
C LEU A 513 -3.70 3.50 -6.78
N LEU A 514 -4.21 2.40 -7.28
CA LEU A 514 -4.96 1.39 -6.53
C LEU A 514 -4.50 0.00 -6.93
N PRO A 515 -4.58 -1.00 -6.03
CA PRO A 515 -4.25 -2.37 -6.37
C PRO A 515 -5.34 -3.04 -7.21
N ALA A 516 -4.98 -4.03 -8.01
CA ALA A 516 -5.93 -4.98 -8.58
C ALA A 516 -6.46 -5.92 -7.50
N CYS A 517 -7.72 -6.36 -7.63
CA CYS A 517 -8.26 -7.37 -6.72
C CYS A 517 -7.69 -8.76 -7.03
N LEU A 518 -7.56 -9.58 -5.99
CA LEU A 518 -7.20 -10.98 -6.09
C LEU A 518 -8.32 -11.84 -5.48
N ASP A 519 -8.64 -12.95 -6.14
CA ASP A 519 -9.50 -14.00 -5.58
C ASP A 519 -9.13 -15.38 -6.13
N GLN A 520 -9.76 -16.42 -5.61
CA GLN A 520 -9.53 -17.81 -6.01
C GLN A 520 -10.39 -18.25 -7.19
N SER A 521 -11.23 -17.38 -7.74
CA SER A 521 -12.18 -17.76 -8.79
C SER A 521 -11.46 -18.13 -10.08
N TYR A 522 -11.86 -19.24 -10.67
CA TYR A 522 -11.39 -19.65 -11.99
C TYR A 522 -12.05 -18.81 -13.07
N ILE A 523 -11.25 -18.48 -14.10
CA ILE A 523 -11.75 -17.88 -15.32
C ILE A 523 -12.05 -18.96 -16.33
N GLU A 524 -13.23 -18.89 -16.95
CA GLU A 524 -13.67 -19.84 -17.98
C GLU A 524 -14.17 -19.14 -19.26
N SER A 525 -14.39 -17.83 -19.20
CA SER A 525 -14.87 -17.02 -20.32
C SER A 525 -14.66 -15.52 -20.04
N GLY A 526 -14.96 -14.69 -21.02
CA GLY A 526 -14.96 -13.23 -20.90
C GLY A 526 -13.74 -12.59 -21.57
N GLU A 527 -13.67 -11.27 -21.43
CA GLU A 527 -12.60 -10.44 -21.99
C GLU A 527 -11.79 -9.82 -20.86
N GLY A 528 -10.48 -9.93 -20.96
CA GLY A 528 -9.53 -9.28 -20.08
C GLY A 528 -8.84 -8.12 -20.76
N VAL A 529 -8.33 -7.19 -19.95
CA VAL A 529 -7.56 -6.06 -20.45
C VAL A 529 -6.15 -6.13 -19.88
N VAL A 530 -5.16 -5.91 -20.75
CA VAL A 530 -3.75 -5.78 -20.37
C VAL A 530 -3.21 -4.45 -20.86
N ALA A 531 -2.34 -3.82 -20.06
CA ALA A 531 -1.64 -2.60 -20.44
C ALA A 531 -0.12 -2.83 -20.37
N GLY A 532 0.62 -2.21 -21.31
CA GLY A 532 2.08 -2.37 -21.36
C GLY A 532 2.75 -1.48 -22.41
N PHE A 533 4.06 -1.61 -22.48
CA PHE A 533 4.95 -0.93 -23.42
C PHE A 533 5.56 -1.90 -24.44
N GLY A 534 4.93 -3.04 -24.63
CA GLY A 534 5.43 -4.11 -25.50
C GLY A 534 5.67 -3.68 -26.95
N ARG A 535 6.30 -4.56 -27.70
CA ARG A 535 6.63 -4.31 -29.10
C ARG A 535 5.35 -4.21 -29.93
N THR A 536 5.28 -3.17 -30.73
CA THR A 536 4.22 -2.97 -31.72
C THR A 536 4.46 -3.79 -32.99
N ALA A 537 3.48 -3.83 -33.88
CA ALA A 537 3.61 -4.44 -35.20
C ALA A 537 4.79 -3.91 -36.02
N LEU A 538 5.30 -2.72 -35.70
CA LEU A 538 6.49 -2.11 -36.32
C LEU A 538 7.81 -2.68 -35.76
N GLY A 539 7.76 -3.56 -34.73
CA GLY A 539 8.93 -4.23 -34.15
C GLY A 539 9.70 -3.42 -33.12
N SER A 540 9.26 -2.22 -32.78
CA SER A 540 9.82 -1.39 -31.69
C SER A 540 8.87 -1.38 -30.48
N SER A 541 9.42 -1.34 -29.26
CA SER A 541 8.62 -1.16 -28.05
C SER A 541 7.92 0.21 -28.06
N SER A 542 6.68 0.23 -27.61
CA SER A 542 5.91 1.48 -27.55
C SER A 542 6.55 2.45 -26.55
N PHE A 543 6.65 3.71 -26.94
CA PHE A 543 7.08 4.78 -26.03
C PHE A 543 5.95 5.22 -25.09
N ILE A 544 4.70 5.08 -25.55
CA ILE A 544 3.50 5.44 -24.78
C ILE A 544 2.78 4.17 -24.37
N LEU A 545 2.26 4.12 -23.15
CA LEU A 545 1.48 3.01 -22.60
C LEU A 545 0.32 2.68 -23.54
N GLN A 546 0.23 1.42 -23.93
CA GLN A 546 -0.83 0.86 -24.75
C GLN A 546 -1.70 -0.06 -23.91
N SER A 547 -2.93 -0.30 -24.36
CA SER A 547 -3.79 -1.31 -23.78
C SER A 547 -4.52 -2.09 -24.85
N VAL A 548 -4.80 -3.36 -24.57
CA VAL A 548 -5.53 -4.24 -25.46
C VAL A 548 -6.52 -5.10 -24.68
N THR A 549 -7.70 -5.29 -25.25
CA THR A 549 -8.72 -6.21 -24.72
C THR A 549 -8.59 -7.54 -25.44
N LEU A 550 -8.52 -8.63 -24.68
CA LEU A 550 -8.25 -9.98 -25.17
C LEU A 550 -9.26 -10.97 -24.60
N PRO A 551 -9.92 -11.79 -25.44
CA PRO A 551 -10.83 -12.82 -24.97
C PRO A 551 -10.05 -13.99 -24.35
N TYR A 552 -10.65 -14.60 -23.32
CA TYR A 552 -10.23 -15.91 -22.82
C TYR A 552 -10.42 -16.96 -23.92
N VAL A 553 -9.43 -17.84 -24.08
CA VAL A 553 -9.47 -18.92 -25.06
C VAL A 553 -9.54 -20.27 -24.35
N PRO A 554 -10.57 -21.08 -24.62
CA PRO A 554 -10.67 -22.44 -24.05
C PRO A 554 -9.47 -23.31 -24.39
N LEU A 555 -9.07 -24.18 -23.45
CA LEU A 555 -7.86 -24.99 -23.55
C LEU A 555 -7.79 -25.87 -24.83
N ASN A 556 -8.92 -26.44 -25.24
CA ASN A 556 -9.00 -27.23 -26.47
C ASN A 556 -8.71 -26.41 -27.73
N GLN A 557 -9.25 -25.18 -27.79
CA GLN A 557 -9.00 -24.24 -28.89
C GLN A 557 -7.55 -23.74 -28.85
N CYS A 558 -7.01 -23.48 -27.68
CA CYS A 558 -5.62 -23.07 -27.51
C CYS A 558 -4.65 -24.13 -28.01
N LYS A 559 -4.86 -25.39 -27.65
CA LYS A 559 -4.04 -26.53 -28.10
C LYS A 559 -4.13 -26.75 -29.61
N SER A 560 -5.33 -26.63 -30.20
CA SER A 560 -5.49 -26.81 -31.63
C SER A 560 -4.88 -25.71 -32.50
N ALA A 561 -4.69 -24.52 -31.95
CA ALA A 561 -4.02 -23.39 -32.62
C ALA A 561 -2.49 -23.46 -32.53
N GLY A 562 -1.94 -24.24 -31.59
CA GLY A 562 -0.53 -24.50 -31.48
C GLY A 562 -0.06 -25.39 -32.64
N ASN A 563 0.51 -24.77 -33.68
CA ASN A 563 0.88 -25.46 -34.96
C ASN A 563 2.02 -26.48 -34.82
N THR A 564 2.59 -26.72 -33.65
CA THR A 564 3.68 -27.66 -33.42
C THR A 564 3.58 -28.36 -32.06
N ILE A 565 3.92 -29.62 -31.99
CA ILE A 565 4.05 -30.39 -30.73
C ILE A 565 4.99 -29.67 -29.73
N GLN A 566 5.90 -28.84 -30.21
CA GLN A 566 6.82 -28.08 -29.40
C GLN A 566 6.13 -26.91 -28.67
N SER A 567 5.04 -26.31 -29.17
CA SER A 567 4.32 -25.22 -28.52
C SER A 567 3.37 -25.74 -27.44
N GLU A 568 2.82 -26.95 -27.56
CA GLU A 568 1.90 -27.52 -26.56
C GLU A 568 2.57 -27.77 -25.19
N LYS A 569 3.89 -28.06 -25.13
CA LYS A 569 4.58 -28.26 -23.85
C LYS A 569 4.55 -27.06 -22.93
N PHE A 570 4.40 -25.83 -23.47
CA PHE A 570 4.31 -24.61 -22.68
C PHE A 570 2.91 -24.35 -22.10
N ILE A 571 1.89 -25.09 -22.54
CA ILE A 571 0.53 -25.01 -21.99
C ILE A 571 0.47 -25.85 -20.71
N THR A 572 1.11 -25.38 -19.66
CA THR A 572 1.16 -26.05 -18.35
C THR A 572 -0.16 -25.91 -17.59
N ILE A 573 -0.34 -26.70 -16.53
CA ILE A 573 -1.58 -26.76 -15.75
C ILE A 573 -1.97 -25.40 -15.12
N ASP A 574 -0.98 -24.59 -14.82
CA ASP A 574 -1.12 -23.28 -14.21
C ASP A 574 -1.26 -22.14 -15.23
N LYS A 575 -1.47 -22.45 -16.51
CA LYS A 575 -1.62 -21.45 -17.57
C LYS A 575 -3.00 -21.49 -18.23
N PHE A 576 -3.35 -20.38 -18.85
CA PHE A 576 -4.48 -20.28 -19.78
C PHE A 576 -4.10 -19.40 -20.97
N CYS A 577 -4.89 -19.49 -22.02
CA CYS A 577 -4.71 -18.73 -23.24
C CYS A 577 -5.66 -17.55 -23.31
N ALA A 578 -5.18 -16.44 -23.85
CA ALA A 578 -6.03 -15.34 -24.29
C ALA A 578 -5.45 -14.69 -25.56
N GLY A 579 -6.31 -14.04 -26.33
CA GLY A 579 -5.88 -13.34 -27.54
C GLY A 579 -6.72 -13.63 -28.76
N TYR A 580 -6.25 -13.08 -29.87
CA TYR A 580 -6.84 -13.25 -31.21
C TYR A 580 -5.81 -13.88 -32.16
N LEU A 581 -6.30 -14.42 -33.28
CA LEU A 581 -5.45 -14.91 -34.39
C LEU A 581 -5.36 -13.91 -35.55
N ASN A 582 -5.84 -12.68 -35.34
CA ASN A 582 -6.04 -11.65 -36.38
C ASN A 582 -4.95 -10.56 -36.40
N GLY A 583 -3.85 -10.73 -35.70
CA GLY A 583 -2.77 -9.74 -35.61
C GLY A 583 -2.76 -8.92 -34.32
N THR A 584 -3.68 -9.19 -33.38
CA THR A 584 -3.72 -8.53 -32.07
C THR A 584 -3.21 -9.45 -30.98
N SER A 585 -2.08 -9.13 -30.37
CA SER A 585 -1.42 -9.96 -29.36
C SER A 585 -0.57 -9.11 -28.43
N VAL A 586 -0.22 -9.63 -27.25
CA VAL A 586 0.87 -9.11 -26.43
C VAL A 586 2.23 -9.57 -26.96
N CYS A 587 3.29 -8.82 -26.67
CA CYS A 587 4.60 -9.05 -27.21
C CYS A 587 5.71 -8.83 -26.16
N ASP A 588 6.99 -8.99 -26.58
CA ASP A 588 8.16 -8.70 -25.75
C ASP A 588 8.05 -7.31 -25.14
N GLY A 589 8.19 -7.22 -23.82
CA GLY A 589 7.99 -6.02 -23.03
C GLY A 589 6.61 -5.92 -22.35
N ASP A 590 5.61 -6.72 -22.78
CA ASP A 590 4.36 -6.87 -22.02
C ASP A 590 4.47 -7.98 -20.97
N SER A 591 5.54 -8.77 -20.99
CA SER A 591 5.87 -9.82 -20.02
C SER A 591 5.72 -9.34 -18.58
N GLY A 592 5.14 -10.16 -17.72
CA GLY A 592 4.90 -9.82 -16.32
C GLY A 592 3.72 -8.86 -16.08
N GLY A 593 3.19 -8.22 -17.13
CA GLY A 593 2.00 -7.39 -17.06
C GLY A 593 0.75 -8.19 -16.69
N GLY A 594 -0.17 -7.57 -15.97
CA GLY A 594 -1.40 -8.20 -15.50
C GLY A 594 -2.52 -8.15 -16.51
N LEU A 595 -3.12 -9.31 -16.80
CA LEU A 595 -4.37 -9.44 -17.52
C LEU A 595 -5.52 -9.44 -16.49
N VAL A 596 -6.29 -8.34 -16.49
CA VAL A 596 -7.37 -8.11 -15.54
C VAL A 596 -8.73 -8.31 -16.20
N PHE A 597 -9.67 -8.88 -15.45
CA PHE A 597 -11.04 -9.12 -15.90
C PHE A 597 -12.00 -8.41 -14.96
N LYS A 598 -13.07 -7.85 -15.53
CA LYS A 598 -14.11 -7.17 -14.78
C LYS A 598 -15.12 -8.19 -14.24
N THR A 599 -15.37 -8.16 -12.95
CA THR A 599 -16.43 -8.95 -12.29
C THR A 599 -17.25 -7.98 -11.44
N GLY A 600 -18.52 -7.78 -11.81
CA GLY A 600 -19.31 -6.67 -11.25
C GLY A 600 -18.66 -5.32 -11.58
N ASN A 601 -18.44 -4.49 -10.56
CA ASN A 601 -17.80 -3.18 -10.72
C ASN A 601 -16.29 -3.20 -10.45
N LEU A 602 -15.71 -4.36 -10.12
CA LEU A 602 -14.30 -4.48 -9.74
C LEU A 602 -13.49 -5.22 -10.80
N TRP A 603 -12.20 -4.86 -10.88
CA TRP A 603 -11.23 -5.51 -11.75
C TRP A 603 -10.36 -6.47 -10.95
N PHE A 604 -10.28 -7.70 -11.41
CA PHE A 604 -9.51 -8.78 -10.80
C PHE A 604 -8.33 -9.18 -11.68
N LEU A 605 -7.15 -9.30 -11.09
CA LEU A 605 -6.00 -9.88 -11.76
C LEU A 605 -6.23 -11.40 -11.91
N ARG A 606 -6.34 -11.86 -13.16
CA ARG A 606 -6.58 -13.28 -13.49
C ARG A 606 -5.37 -13.95 -14.11
N GLY A 607 -4.55 -13.20 -14.83
CA GLY A 607 -3.40 -13.72 -15.52
C GLY A 607 -2.19 -12.80 -15.49
N ILE A 608 -1.01 -13.37 -15.63
CA ILE A 608 0.26 -12.66 -15.84
C ILE A 608 0.75 -13.01 -17.23
N VAL A 609 1.11 -12.04 -18.04
CA VAL A 609 1.72 -12.27 -19.36
C VAL A 609 2.99 -13.09 -19.18
N SER A 610 3.03 -14.30 -19.75
CA SER A 610 4.15 -15.23 -19.62
C SER A 610 4.88 -15.40 -20.95
N ILE A 611 4.32 -16.11 -21.90
CA ILE A 611 4.95 -16.36 -23.22
C ILE A 611 3.95 -16.35 -24.36
N GLY A 612 4.40 -15.96 -25.55
CA GLY A 612 3.63 -16.11 -26.80
C GLY A 612 3.84 -17.49 -27.44
N LEU A 613 2.75 -18.13 -27.92
CA LEU A 613 2.83 -19.46 -28.54
C LEU A 613 3.49 -19.45 -29.94
N GLY A 614 3.59 -18.31 -30.59
CA GLY A 614 4.05 -18.17 -31.96
C GLY A 614 5.31 -17.32 -32.12
N GLN A 615 6.38 -17.59 -31.36
CA GLN A 615 7.65 -16.88 -31.59
C GLN A 615 8.34 -17.39 -32.85
N LYS A 616 8.52 -16.50 -33.85
CA LYS A 616 9.31 -16.80 -35.06
C LYS A 616 10.68 -16.15 -34.98
N LEU A 617 11.74 -16.93 -35.20
CA LEU A 617 13.08 -16.40 -35.48
C LEU A 617 13.17 -16.01 -36.96
N THR A 618 13.19 -14.72 -37.24
CA THR A 618 13.45 -14.24 -38.62
C THR A 618 14.73 -13.41 -38.60
N GLY A 619 15.79 -13.92 -39.22
CA GLY A 619 17.09 -13.24 -39.30
C GLY A 619 17.80 -13.06 -37.97
N GLY A 620 17.62 -13.96 -36.99
CA GLY A 620 18.24 -13.88 -35.66
C GLY A 620 17.51 -12.97 -34.68
N ILE A 621 16.44 -12.29 -35.10
CA ILE A 621 15.60 -11.43 -34.24
C ILE A 621 14.33 -12.19 -33.90
N ARG A 622 14.03 -12.33 -32.61
CA ARG A 622 12.74 -12.84 -32.13
C ARG A 622 11.65 -11.84 -32.51
N LYS A 623 10.69 -12.28 -33.31
CA LYS A 623 9.49 -11.51 -33.63
C LYS A 623 8.29 -12.20 -33.01
N CYS A 624 7.43 -11.42 -32.38
CA CYS A 624 6.13 -11.91 -31.93
C CYS A 624 5.29 -12.30 -33.14
N ASP A 625 4.67 -13.47 -33.08
CA ASP A 625 3.64 -13.83 -34.02
C ASP A 625 2.28 -13.36 -33.50
N SER A 626 1.85 -12.21 -34.01
CA SER A 626 0.55 -11.63 -33.63
C SER A 626 -0.66 -12.46 -34.10
N HIS A 627 -0.43 -13.55 -34.84
CA HIS A 627 -1.45 -14.49 -35.29
C HIS A 627 -1.50 -15.76 -34.44
N SER A 628 -0.94 -15.72 -33.23
CA SER A 628 -1.00 -16.80 -32.25
C SER A 628 -1.49 -16.31 -30.89
N TYR A 629 -2.07 -17.22 -30.11
CA TYR A 629 -2.48 -16.93 -28.75
C TYR A 629 -1.28 -16.72 -27.84
N SER A 630 -1.47 -15.96 -26.75
CA SER A 630 -0.50 -15.81 -25.69
C SER A 630 -0.91 -16.60 -24.45
N LEU A 631 0.08 -17.07 -23.70
CA LEU A 631 -0.07 -17.81 -22.47
C LEU A 631 0.07 -16.89 -21.26
N TYR A 632 -0.82 -17.05 -20.32
CA TYR A 632 -0.87 -16.30 -19.08
C TYR A 632 -0.79 -17.23 -17.89
N THR A 633 0.09 -16.93 -16.93
CA THR A 633 0.13 -17.64 -15.65
C THR A 633 -1.15 -17.33 -14.87
N ARG A 634 -1.89 -18.36 -14.50
CA ARG A 634 -3.20 -18.26 -13.84
C ARG A 634 -3.04 -17.90 -12.38
N ILE A 635 -3.54 -16.73 -11.96
CA ILE A 635 -3.41 -16.24 -10.58
C ILE A 635 -4.09 -17.16 -9.57
N SER A 636 -5.28 -17.69 -9.86
CA SER A 636 -6.01 -18.55 -8.93
C SER A 636 -5.25 -19.82 -8.54
N SER A 637 -4.32 -20.30 -9.38
CA SER A 637 -3.44 -21.42 -9.06
C SER A 637 -2.34 -21.07 -8.05
N HIS A 638 -2.07 -19.77 -7.83
CA HIS A 638 -0.96 -19.30 -7.01
C HIS A 638 -1.41 -18.45 -5.79
N ILE A 639 -2.71 -18.26 -5.58
CA ILE A 639 -3.24 -17.41 -4.49
C ILE A 639 -2.73 -17.85 -3.13
N SER A 640 -2.75 -19.15 -2.83
CA SER A 640 -2.27 -19.68 -1.55
C SER A 640 -0.79 -19.38 -1.32
N TRP A 641 0.04 -19.50 -2.36
CA TRP A 641 1.46 -19.15 -2.29
C TRP A 641 1.67 -17.65 -2.07
N ILE A 642 0.94 -16.78 -2.78
CA ILE A 642 1.00 -15.32 -2.62
C ILE A 642 0.63 -14.94 -1.18
N GLN A 643 -0.48 -15.49 -0.68
CA GLN A 643 -0.97 -15.20 0.68
C GLN A 643 -0.01 -15.69 1.76
N ASP A 644 0.59 -16.88 1.59
CA ASP A 644 1.58 -17.43 2.54
C ASP A 644 2.84 -16.56 2.63
N ILE A 645 3.38 -16.10 1.48
CA ILE A 645 4.55 -15.20 1.47
C ILE A 645 4.21 -13.88 2.17
N ILE A 646 3.10 -13.23 1.81
CA ILE A 646 2.69 -11.95 2.41
C ILE A 646 2.49 -12.11 3.91
N PHE A 647 1.78 -13.16 4.35
CA PHE A 647 1.53 -13.43 5.76
C PHE A 647 2.83 -13.65 6.55
N LYS A 648 3.79 -14.40 6.00
CA LYS A 648 5.09 -14.61 6.64
C LYS A 648 5.86 -13.29 6.81
N LEU A 649 5.86 -12.44 5.79
CA LEU A 649 6.52 -11.14 5.83
C LEU A 649 5.87 -10.19 6.83
N GLU A 650 4.55 -10.12 6.86
CA GLU A 650 3.79 -9.29 7.82
C GLU A 650 3.96 -9.74 9.27
N THR A 651 4.17 -11.05 9.49
CA THR A 651 4.43 -11.61 10.83
C THR A 651 5.90 -11.71 11.19
N SER A 652 6.80 -11.06 10.42
CA SER A 652 8.26 -11.08 10.61
C SER A 652 8.85 -12.51 10.65
N LYS A 653 8.21 -13.46 9.97
CA LYS A 653 8.72 -14.82 9.83
C LYS A 653 9.69 -14.91 8.65
N THR A 654 10.73 -15.67 8.82
CA THR A 654 11.69 -15.94 7.75
C THR A 654 11.07 -16.83 6.68
N ILE A 655 11.30 -16.48 5.41
CA ILE A 655 10.94 -17.33 4.27
C ILE A 655 12.15 -18.25 4.04
N PRO A 656 11.98 -19.58 4.15
CA PRO A 656 13.09 -20.48 3.91
C PRO A 656 13.54 -20.38 2.43
N PRO A 657 14.85 -20.44 2.16
CA PRO A 657 15.34 -20.50 0.79
C PRO A 657 14.83 -21.79 0.14
N CYS A 658 14.68 -21.78 -1.18
CA CYS A 658 14.34 -22.98 -1.93
C CYS A 658 15.40 -24.07 -1.68
N SER A 659 14.96 -25.23 -1.16
CA SER A 659 15.87 -26.34 -0.94
C SER A 659 16.30 -26.92 -2.29
N SER A 660 17.60 -26.99 -2.53
CA SER A 660 18.23 -27.58 -3.75
C SER A 660 18.03 -29.09 -3.92
N SER A 661 17.08 -29.71 -3.20
CA SER A 661 16.95 -31.17 -3.10
C SER A 661 15.87 -31.80 -3.98
N TYR A 662 15.40 -31.12 -5.02
CA TYR A 662 14.61 -31.80 -6.08
C TYR A 662 15.46 -32.03 -7.33
N THR A 663 16.49 -32.85 -7.21
CA THR A 663 16.97 -33.58 -8.37
C THR A 663 15.95 -34.69 -8.63
N PHE A 664 15.09 -34.51 -9.60
CA PHE A 664 14.35 -35.63 -10.18
C PHE A 664 15.34 -36.66 -10.71
N ARG A 665 15.34 -37.86 -10.12
CA ARG A 665 15.90 -39.06 -10.69
C ARG A 665 14.93 -39.64 -11.70
#